data_45cf7c13790399014768c2095767c453
#
_entry.id   45cf7c13790399014768c2095767c453
#
_cell.length_a   1.000
_cell.length_b   1.000
_cell.length_c   1.000
_cell.angle_alpha   90.00
_cell.angle_beta   90.00
_cell.angle_gamma   90.00
#
_symmetry.space_group_name_H-M   'P 1'
#
loop_
_entity.id
_entity.type
_entity.pdbx_description
1 polymer ?
#
loop_
_entity_poly.entity_id
_entity_poly.type
_entity_poly.pdbx_seq_one_letter_code
_entity_poly.pdbx_strand_id
1 'polypeptide(L)'
;MFFHYLKVGFRNILKYKVFSFINVFGLAAAMSVCMLIMLMIEDQKSHDQFNVNKDRIYRLLCDKADFRNPYATTPYPLAAAVKAELPGVEVTTHLVLGPGGDMKIGQKIAEARGYFADSSFFRVFSFELEKGDRSAALAAPRSVVITHALAQRLFKDEDPIGKTVEWVDRGISLYSDYSSGAATPWGSFVITGVVADRGYRSHLRFDVLMSTASMPALIADKKIGDQTRDWSSYTNSFTYALLLPGKNLQDLDAGLRRVVMNHYGGLPDFKGFSLRGQPLTRISPGILLGNDPTIALPMFAYYFLWFLAILILVLACLNYINLSVARALNRAREIGVRKVTGAKRVNLVLQFLGESVITTFFALAVAIGLLFFLKAAFVRLWVNQYLNFQLNGGVSVYLIFVLFAAVVGVLAGLYPALHLSGFKPIPALKNNDGLRPGRMGLRKVLSVVQFAFSLLFIITSILIYNQFRYFIAFKYEFNSHNIVNIDMQSNDYRLAEKAFSDIPGVVGVSACEYLPAETRSEGADLRKLDDNPHPKKEDYKPVMTLSADEHFLGNLGLKLLAGRGLLSPGPAAERHIVVNEALVRSFGYRYPAEIVGHRFQSSWSDSPYTVIGVVQDFHMRMILGNDVIDPLYLYSNATNFQYVNLQIATRDIRGTMARIGEKWRGIDPVHSLKYSFFSDELANQSQGLFDIVSILWFIAMLAVTIACLGMLGMATYSTERRRKEVGIRKVLGADNMSNALLLSREFLVILSIAIGIAAPLSYILNTMWLRKFPNRVEFGWGTVALGTLLLLVLGLITVGSQTIRASRRNPVESLKME
;
A
#
# COMPACT_ATOMS: atom_id res chain seq x y z
N MET A 1 44.13 -13.55 19.76
CA MET A 1 43.46 -14.32 18.69
C MET A 1 42.48 -13.51 17.83
N PHE A 2 41.57 -12.75 18.43
CA PHE A 2 40.54 -11.97 17.67
C PHE A 2 41.18 -10.98 16.68
N PHE A 3 42.13 -10.15 17.07
CA PHE A 3 42.81 -9.22 16.14
C PHE A 3 43.57 -9.93 15.00
N HIS A 4 44.06 -11.14 15.22
CA HIS A 4 44.69 -11.91 14.16
C HIS A 4 43.67 -12.36 13.12
N TYR A 5 42.48 -12.80 13.56
CA TYR A 5 41.37 -13.18 12.64
C TYR A 5 40.86 -11.99 11.83
N LEU A 6 40.77 -10.80 12.45
CA LEU A 6 40.43 -9.55 11.76
C LEU A 6 41.45 -9.22 10.68
N LYS A 7 42.76 -9.28 10.99
CA LYS A 7 43.83 -8.98 10.03
C LYS A 7 43.84 -9.97 8.85
N VAL A 8 43.63 -11.25 9.13
CA VAL A 8 43.54 -12.29 8.10
C VAL A 8 42.31 -12.11 7.23
N GLY A 9 41.13 -11.83 7.82
CA GLY A 9 39.87 -11.57 7.08
C GLY A 9 39.99 -10.38 6.13
N PHE A 10 40.52 -9.25 6.62
CA PHE A 10 40.75 -8.05 5.81
C PHE A 10 41.73 -8.31 4.66
N ARG A 11 42.86 -8.98 4.91
CA ARG A 11 43.83 -9.32 3.87
C ARG A 11 43.24 -10.26 2.80
N ASN A 12 42.35 -11.17 3.21
CA ASN A 12 41.66 -12.07 2.28
C ASN A 12 40.67 -11.33 1.35
N ILE A 13 39.95 -10.31 1.86
CA ILE A 13 39.05 -9.48 1.07
C ILE A 13 39.84 -8.74 -0.01
N LEU A 14 40.97 -8.15 0.33
CA LEU A 14 41.81 -7.41 -0.62
C LEU A 14 42.52 -8.31 -1.63
N LYS A 15 42.92 -9.53 -1.25
CA LYS A 15 43.62 -10.47 -2.12
C LYS A 15 42.73 -11.02 -3.24
N TYR A 16 41.43 -11.25 -2.96
CA TYR A 16 40.49 -11.88 -3.89
C TYR A 16 39.34 -10.93 -4.30
N LYS A 17 39.70 -9.84 -4.96
CA LYS A 17 38.81 -8.70 -5.25
C LYS A 17 37.47 -9.10 -5.88
N VAL A 18 37.47 -9.95 -6.92
CA VAL A 18 36.23 -10.33 -7.64
C VAL A 18 35.28 -11.12 -6.74
N PHE A 19 35.76 -12.13 -6.01
CA PHE A 19 34.92 -12.92 -5.11
C PHE A 19 34.42 -12.10 -3.93
N SER A 20 35.27 -11.23 -3.38
CA SER A 20 34.87 -10.33 -2.30
C SER A 20 33.82 -9.36 -2.75
N PHE A 21 33.98 -8.78 -3.95
CA PHE A 21 32.97 -7.89 -4.55
C PHE A 21 31.62 -8.60 -4.71
N ILE A 22 31.61 -9.79 -5.32
CA ILE A 22 30.38 -10.57 -5.56
C ILE A 22 29.66 -10.85 -4.22
N ASN A 23 30.41 -11.30 -3.22
CA ASN A 23 29.85 -11.64 -1.92
C ASN A 23 29.36 -10.41 -1.16
N VAL A 24 30.18 -9.35 -1.09
CA VAL A 24 29.83 -8.10 -0.37
C VAL A 24 28.64 -7.43 -1.05
N PHE A 25 28.65 -7.30 -2.37
CA PHE A 25 27.56 -6.64 -3.10
C PHE A 25 26.26 -7.45 -3.03
N GLY A 26 26.33 -8.79 -3.23
CA GLY A 26 25.14 -9.65 -3.14
C GLY A 26 24.48 -9.61 -1.76
N LEU A 27 25.27 -9.70 -0.69
CA LEU A 27 24.75 -9.57 0.69
C LEU A 27 24.26 -8.13 0.95
N ALA A 28 25.01 -7.11 0.53
CA ALA A 28 24.63 -5.73 0.73
C ALA A 28 23.28 -5.38 0.09
N ALA A 29 23.06 -5.82 -1.16
CA ALA A 29 21.81 -5.61 -1.87
C ALA A 29 20.61 -6.28 -1.16
N ALA A 30 20.77 -7.53 -0.71
CA ALA A 30 19.74 -8.22 0.06
C ALA A 30 19.49 -7.58 1.44
N MET A 31 20.57 -7.24 2.15
CA MET A 31 20.48 -6.60 3.48
C MET A 31 19.83 -5.23 3.40
N SER A 32 20.11 -4.42 2.37
CA SER A 32 19.53 -3.08 2.22
C SER A 32 17.99 -3.13 2.08
N VAL A 33 17.44 -4.13 1.39
CA VAL A 33 15.98 -4.35 1.31
C VAL A 33 15.41 -4.75 2.67
N CYS A 34 16.05 -5.69 3.38
CA CYS A 34 15.63 -6.06 4.74
C CYS A 34 15.64 -4.85 5.69
N MET A 35 16.68 -4.03 5.61
CA MET A 35 16.82 -2.83 6.44
C MET A 35 15.76 -1.77 6.12
N LEU A 36 15.39 -1.61 4.84
CA LEU A 36 14.28 -0.72 4.45
C LEU A 36 12.96 -1.19 5.09
N ILE A 37 12.65 -2.47 5.03
CA ILE A 37 11.42 -3.02 5.64
C ILE A 37 11.47 -2.88 7.17
N MET A 38 12.62 -3.06 7.81
CA MET A 38 12.78 -2.79 9.25
C MET A 38 12.46 -1.34 9.58
N LEU A 39 12.98 -0.39 8.78
CA LEU A 39 12.65 1.04 8.94
C LEU A 39 11.17 1.32 8.76
N MET A 40 10.53 0.71 7.76
CA MET A 40 9.08 0.88 7.54
C MET A 40 8.26 0.40 8.74
N ILE A 41 8.61 -0.74 9.32
CA ILE A 41 7.92 -1.27 10.51
C ILE A 41 8.16 -0.41 11.74
N GLU A 42 9.40 0.04 11.93
CA GLU A 42 9.74 0.93 13.05
C GLU A 42 9.01 2.26 12.93
N ASP A 43 8.97 2.84 11.73
CA ASP A 43 8.24 4.05 11.45
C ASP A 43 6.75 3.92 11.81
N GLN A 44 6.11 2.81 11.41
CA GLN A 44 4.71 2.56 11.72
C GLN A 44 4.48 2.29 13.22
N LYS A 45 5.37 1.55 13.87
CA LYS A 45 5.30 1.31 15.31
C LYS A 45 5.57 2.56 16.14
N SER A 46 6.17 3.59 15.58
CA SER A 46 6.39 4.86 16.26
C SER A 46 5.13 5.70 16.44
N HIS A 47 4.04 5.34 15.71
CA HIS A 47 2.76 6.04 15.85
C HIS A 47 2.20 5.85 17.25
N ASP A 48 1.65 6.93 17.80
CA ASP A 48 0.97 7.01 19.09
C ASP A 48 1.83 6.64 20.32
N GLN A 49 3.15 6.47 20.13
CA GLN A 49 4.08 6.15 21.24
C GLN A 49 4.26 7.31 22.24
N PHE A 50 3.92 8.54 21.84
CA PHE A 50 3.99 9.73 22.70
C PHE A 50 2.90 9.74 23.79
N ASN A 51 1.85 8.92 23.65
CA ASN A 51 0.78 8.85 24.64
C ASN A 51 1.27 8.16 25.92
N VAL A 52 1.18 8.85 27.05
CA VAL A 52 1.61 8.35 28.38
C VAL A 52 0.87 7.07 28.75
N ASN A 53 -0.43 7.01 28.45
CA ASN A 53 -1.31 5.89 28.77
C ASN A 53 -1.52 4.92 27.58
N LYS A 54 -0.61 4.87 26.59
CA LYS A 54 -0.77 4.11 25.34
C LYS A 54 -1.16 2.64 25.55
N ASP A 55 -0.68 2.00 26.60
CA ASP A 55 -0.94 0.58 26.89
C ASP A 55 -2.32 0.32 27.51
N ARG A 56 -3.01 1.40 27.95
CA ARG A 56 -4.34 1.36 28.58
C ARG A 56 -5.44 1.98 27.68
N ILE A 57 -5.05 2.59 26.54
CA ILE A 57 -5.98 3.20 25.59
C ILE A 57 -6.38 2.17 24.56
N TYR A 58 -7.69 2.05 24.33
CA TYR A 58 -8.27 1.14 23.34
C TYR A 58 -9.23 1.89 22.44
N ARG A 59 -9.10 1.71 21.11
CA ARG A 59 -10.13 2.10 20.15
C ARG A 59 -11.20 1.02 20.14
N LEU A 60 -12.47 1.41 20.08
CA LEU A 60 -13.58 0.48 19.94
C LEU A 60 -13.90 0.28 18.46
N LEU A 61 -14.12 -0.96 18.08
CA LEU A 61 -14.47 -1.37 16.72
C LEU A 61 -15.84 -1.99 16.73
N CYS A 62 -16.60 -1.83 15.65
CA CYS A 62 -17.81 -2.58 15.42
C CYS A 62 -17.66 -3.59 14.28
N ASP A 63 -18.32 -4.73 14.41
CA ASP A 63 -18.29 -5.82 13.46
C ASP A 63 -19.68 -6.46 13.31
N LYS A 64 -20.01 -6.94 12.12
CA LYS A 64 -21.26 -7.58 11.83
C LYS A 64 -21.05 -8.67 10.78
N ALA A 65 -21.86 -9.70 10.78
CA ALA A 65 -21.67 -10.88 9.94
C ALA A 65 -21.65 -10.57 8.42
N ASP A 66 -22.31 -9.50 8.00
CA ASP A 66 -22.37 -9.05 6.60
C ASP A 66 -21.26 -8.04 6.25
N PHE A 67 -20.42 -7.62 7.19
CA PHE A 67 -19.30 -6.73 6.92
C PHE A 67 -18.14 -7.50 6.28
N ARG A 68 -17.58 -6.93 5.24
CA ARG A 68 -16.35 -7.46 4.65
C ARG A 68 -15.15 -7.33 5.61
N ASN A 69 -15.09 -6.23 6.33
CA ASN A 69 -14.11 -5.93 7.37
C ASN A 69 -14.83 -5.22 8.52
N PRO A 70 -14.35 -5.36 9.76
CA PRO A 70 -14.85 -4.55 10.88
C PRO A 70 -14.64 -3.07 10.61
N TYR A 71 -15.44 -2.22 11.24
CA TYR A 71 -15.34 -0.76 11.12
C TYR A 71 -14.56 -0.17 12.29
N ALA A 72 -13.73 0.84 11.99
CA ALA A 72 -13.06 1.66 13.00
C ALA A 72 -14.02 2.64 13.70
N THR A 73 -15.14 2.93 13.05
CA THR A 73 -16.19 3.82 13.55
C THR A 73 -17.23 3.06 14.37
N THR A 74 -17.92 3.78 15.23
CA THR A 74 -18.90 3.28 16.21
C THR A 74 -20.07 4.24 16.31
N PRO A 75 -21.24 3.81 16.83
CA PRO A 75 -22.36 4.71 17.11
C PRO A 75 -22.00 5.80 18.11
N TYR A 76 -22.54 6.99 17.90
CA TYR A 76 -22.30 8.14 18.77
C TYR A 76 -22.59 7.86 20.25
N PRO A 77 -23.73 7.23 20.65
CA PRO A 77 -24.07 7.02 22.08
C PRO A 77 -23.16 6.01 22.80
N LEU A 78 -22.33 5.25 22.04
CA LEU A 78 -21.49 4.18 22.60
C LEU A 78 -20.51 4.70 23.67
N ALA A 79 -19.88 5.86 23.45
CA ALA A 79 -18.90 6.41 24.39
C ALA A 79 -19.50 6.64 25.80
N ALA A 80 -20.70 7.21 25.85
CA ALA A 80 -21.42 7.44 27.10
C ALA A 80 -21.87 6.13 27.76
N ALA A 81 -22.40 5.19 26.98
CA ALA A 81 -22.83 3.88 27.49
C ALA A 81 -21.64 3.07 28.07
N VAL A 82 -20.52 3.01 27.35
CA VAL A 82 -19.32 2.33 27.85
C VAL A 82 -18.81 2.92 29.16
N LYS A 83 -18.81 4.24 29.28
CA LYS A 83 -18.41 4.90 30.53
C LYS A 83 -19.36 4.60 31.67
N ALA A 84 -20.66 4.56 31.40
CA ALA A 84 -21.69 4.32 32.43
C ALA A 84 -21.77 2.84 32.88
N GLU A 85 -21.65 1.91 31.93
CA GLU A 85 -21.92 0.49 32.15
C GLU A 85 -20.66 -0.32 32.50
N LEU A 86 -19.46 0.16 32.16
CA LEU A 86 -18.22 -0.57 32.38
C LEU A 86 -17.37 0.07 33.50
N PRO A 87 -17.42 -0.47 34.74
CA PRO A 87 -16.67 0.09 35.86
C PRO A 87 -15.12 -0.02 35.69
N GLY A 88 -14.65 -0.84 34.77
CA GLY A 88 -13.21 -0.95 34.41
C GLY A 88 -12.70 0.18 33.52
N VAL A 89 -13.58 1.07 33.06
CA VAL A 89 -13.23 2.20 32.19
C VAL A 89 -13.06 3.47 33.01
N GLU A 90 -11.86 4.05 32.98
CA GLU A 90 -11.52 5.29 33.66
C GLU A 90 -12.20 6.48 32.99
N VAL A 91 -12.07 6.60 31.67
CA VAL A 91 -12.66 7.63 30.86
C VAL A 91 -12.84 7.18 29.43
N THR A 92 -13.86 7.65 28.75
CA THR A 92 -14.06 7.53 27.32
C THR A 92 -13.92 8.88 26.65
N THR A 93 -13.49 8.88 25.39
CA THR A 93 -13.61 10.04 24.50
C THR A 93 -14.12 9.57 23.15
N HIS A 94 -14.88 10.44 22.51
CA HIS A 94 -15.33 10.18 21.15
C HIS A 94 -14.96 11.33 20.22
N LEU A 95 -14.65 10.98 18.98
CA LEU A 95 -14.33 11.88 17.90
C LEU A 95 -15.39 11.71 16.84
N VAL A 96 -16.09 12.78 16.48
CA VAL A 96 -17.13 12.76 15.46
C VAL A 96 -16.63 13.46 14.22
N LEU A 97 -16.78 12.81 13.05
CA LEU A 97 -16.50 13.43 11.77
C LEU A 97 -17.45 14.62 11.56
N GLY A 98 -16.95 15.66 10.91
CA GLY A 98 -17.82 16.80 10.61
C GLY A 98 -17.05 18.03 10.16
N PRO A 99 -16.19 18.66 10.99
CA PRO A 99 -15.53 19.89 10.57
C PRO A 99 -14.63 19.69 9.35
N GLY A 100 -14.99 20.28 8.22
CA GLY A 100 -14.19 20.28 7.02
C GLY A 100 -14.57 21.46 6.11
N GLY A 101 -13.78 22.54 6.19
CA GLY A 101 -14.13 23.76 5.47
C GLY A 101 -13.16 24.90 5.72
N ASP A 102 -13.67 26.12 5.73
CA ASP A 102 -12.90 27.34 5.81
C ASP A 102 -12.99 27.98 7.20
N MET A 103 -11.84 28.18 7.80
CA MET A 103 -11.69 29.04 8.97
C MET A 103 -11.32 30.46 8.53
N LYS A 104 -12.15 31.44 8.87
CA LYS A 104 -12.01 32.84 8.44
C LYS A 104 -11.75 33.78 9.62
N ILE A 105 -10.81 34.68 9.44
CA ILE A 105 -10.56 35.79 10.36
C ILE A 105 -10.23 37.06 9.58
N GLY A 106 -11.11 38.06 9.59
CA GLY A 106 -10.97 39.21 8.71
C GLY A 106 -10.92 38.79 7.25
N GLN A 107 -9.85 39.18 6.56
CA GLN A 107 -9.62 38.82 5.16
C GLN A 107 -8.84 37.51 4.98
N LYS A 108 -8.35 36.87 6.07
CA LYS A 108 -7.58 35.64 5.97
C LYS A 108 -8.51 34.43 6.03
N ILE A 109 -8.29 33.48 5.15
CA ILE A 109 -9.03 32.24 5.04
C ILE A 109 -8.04 31.09 4.99
N ALA A 110 -8.30 30.03 5.73
CA ALA A 110 -7.53 28.79 5.67
C ALA A 110 -8.47 27.59 5.70
N GLU A 111 -8.31 26.71 4.71
CA GLU A 111 -8.95 25.40 4.73
C GLU A 111 -8.41 24.58 5.91
N ALA A 112 -9.30 23.97 6.66
CA ALA A 112 -8.98 23.14 7.81
C ALA A 112 -9.97 21.98 7.95
N ARG A 113 -9.48 20.87 8.50
CA ARG A 113 -10.23 19.62 8.66
C ARG A 113 -10.02 19.08 10.06
N GLY A 114 -11.01 18.41 10.60
CA GLY A 114 -10.85 17.86 11.94
C GLY A 114 -12.03 17.07 12.44
N TYR A 115 -12.16 17.07 13.75
CA TYR A 115 -13.19 16.33 14.46
C TYR A 115 -13.93 17.24 15.44
N PHE A 116 -15.18 16.87 15.73
CA PHE A 116 -15.75 17.23 17.02
C PHE A 116 -15.16 16.30 18.07
N ALA A 117 -14.66 16.84 19.16
CA ALA A 117 -14.07 16.12 20.27
C ALA A 117 -14.66 16.61 21.60
N ASP A 118 -14.83 15.69 22.54
CA ASP A 118 -15.28 16.03 23.88
C ASP A 118 -14.13 16.53 24.78
N SER A 119 -14.48 17.08 25.94
CA SER A 119 -13.54 17.60 26.93
C SER A 119 -12.56 16.54 27.48
N SER A 120 -12.87 15.24 27.30
CA SER A 120 -12.04 14.12 27.74
C SER A 120 -10.88 13.83 26.80
N PHE A 121 -10.87 14.39 25.60
CA PHE A 121 -9.85 14.12 24.57
C PHE A 121 -8.42 14.23 25.10
N PHE A 122 -8.10 15.36 25.76
CA PHE A 122 -6.77 15.61 26.30
C PHE A 122 -6.44 14.78 27.57
N ARG A 123 -7.42 14.13 28.18
CA ARG A 123 -7.21 13.16 29.27
C ARG A 123 -6.81 11.80 28.72
N VAL A 124 -7.39 11.40 27.57
CA VAL A 124 -7.09 10.14 26.91
C VAL A 124 -5.79 10.26 26.11
N PHE A 125 -5.68 11.28 25.26
CA PHE A 125 -4.51 11.50 24.40
C PHE A 125 -3.57 12.55 24.98
N SER A 126 -2.25 12.29 24.86
CA SER A 126 -1.21 13.13 25.46
C SER A 126 -0.70 14.23 24.50
N PHE A 127 -1.57 14.76 23.61
CA PHE A 127 -1.20 15.95 22.84
C PHE A 127 -0.98 17.13 23.80
N GLU A 128 0.14 17.81 23.66
CA GLU A 128 0.45 19.00 24.44
C GLU A 128 -0.18 20.24 23.80
N LEU A 129 -0.72 21.13 24.63
CA LEU A 129 -1.10 22.46 24.18
C LEU A 129 0.08 23.41 24.39
N GLU A 130 0.44 24.13 23.33
CA GLU A 130 1.40 25.24 23.41
C GLU A 130 0.77 26.41 24.12
N LYS A 131 -0.54 26.62 23.87
CA LYS A 131 -1.36 27.67 24.50
C LYS A 131 -2.75 27.10 24.84
N GLY A 132 -3.35 27.59 25.91
CA GLY A 132 -4.65 27.14 26.40
C GLY A 132 -4.56 26.15 27.55
N ASP A 133 -5.70 25.86 28.19
CA ASP A 133 -5.81 24.88 29.27
C ASP A 133 -6.43 23.58 28.77
N ARG A 134 -5.73 22.45 28.95
CA ARG A 134 -6.14 21.11 28.50
C ARG A 134 -7.49 20.67 29.09
N SER A 135 -7.85 21.15 30.29
CA SER A 135 -9.11 20.79 30.97
C SER A 135 -10.31 21.58 30.43
N ALA A 136 -10.06 22.81 29.96
CA ALA A 136 -11.11 23.73 29.55
C ALA A 136 -11.24 23.89 28.02
N ALA A 137 -10.21 23.53 27.27
CA ALA A 137 -10.10 23.86 25.83
C ALA A 137 -11.28 23.35 24.97
N LEU A 138 -11.88 22.22 25.32
CA LEU A 138 -13.02 21.62 24.59
C LEU A 138 -14.29 21.52 25.48
N ALA A 139 -14.34 22.22 26.61
CA ALA A 139 -15.47 22.10 27.56
C ALA A 139 -16.67 22.95 27.14
N ALA A 140 -16.45 24.17 26.70
CA ALA A 140 -17.53 25.10 26.35
C ALA A 140 -18.02 24.91 24.91
N PRO A 141 -19.30 25.19 24.62
CA PRO A 141 -19.78 25.25 23.24
C PRO A 141 -19.05 26.36 22.46
N ARG A 142 -18.98 26.21 21.15
CA ARG A 142 -18.28 27.14 20.24
C ARG A 142 -16.78 27.30 20.51
N SER A 143 -16.14 26.34 21.24
CA SER A 143 -14.71 26.27 21.45
C SER A 143 -14.05 25.50 20.31
N VAL A 144 -12.89 25.97 19.87
CA VAL A 144 -12.05 25.28 18.88
C VAL A 144 -10.58 25.30 19.29
N VAL A 145 -9.95 24.15 19.21
CA VAL A 145 -8.50 23.98 19.33
C VAL A 145 -7.93 23.80 17.93
N ILE A 146 -6.84 24.49 17.63
CA ILE A 146 -6.18 24.47 16.33
C ILE A 146 -4.75 23.93 16.45
N THR A 147 -4.20 23.41 15.37
CA THR A 147 -2.78 23.03 15.34
C THR A 147 -1.86 24.25 15.19
N HIS A 148 -0.62 24.11 15.62
CA HIS A 148 0.42 25.14 15.44
C HIS A 148 0.54 25.57 13.97
N ALA A 149 0.50 24.62 13.03
CA ALA A 149 0.58 24.92 11.60
C ALA A 149 -0.59 25.80 11.11
N LEU A 150 -1.81 25.55 11.58
CA LEU A 150 -2.97 26.37 11.24
C LEU A 150 -2.89 27.76 11.92
N ALA A 151 -2.41 27.80 13.18
CA ALA A 151 -2.16 29.05 13.88
C ALA A 151 -1.16 29.93 13.12
N GLN A 152 -0.06 29.38 12.66
CA GLN A 152 0.94 30.09 11.87
C GLN A 152 0.39 30.62 10.54
N ARG A 153 -0.45 29.85 9.83
CA ARG A 153 -1.08 30.29 8.57
C ARG A 153 -2.02 31.50 8.77
N LEU A 154 -2.80 31.49 9.86
CA LEU A 154 -3.82 32.53 10.10
C LEU A 154 -3.28 33.74 10.89
N PHE A 155 -2.47 33.50 11.91
CA PHE A 155 -2.10 34.50 12.91
C PHE A 155 -0.64 34.93 12.84
N LYS A 156 0.23 34.09 12.22
CA LYS A 156 1.70 34.28 12.25
C LYS A 156 2.18 34.39 13.72
N ASP A 157 2.62 35.58 14.14
CA ASP A 157 3.18 35.82 15.47
C ASP A 157 2.13 36.35 16.48
N GLU A 158 0.88 36.60 16.03
CA GLU A 158 -0.17 37.06 16.94
C GLU A 158 -0.70 35.91 17.81
N ASP A 159 -1.10 36.27 19.05
CA ASP A 159 -1.72 35.26 19.92
C ASP A 159 -3.13 34.89 19.41
N PRO A 160 -3.41 33.63 19.10
CA PRO A 160 -4.71 33.20 18.63
C PRO A 160 -5.73 32.96 19.76
N ILE A 161 -5.30 32.82 21.03
CA ILE A 161 -6.20 32.49 22.16
C ILE A 161 -7.23 33.60 22.39
N GLY A 162 -8.48 33.20 22.54
CA GLY A 162 -9.60 34.13 22.75
C GLY A 162 -10.09 34.83 21.48
N LYS A 163 -9.36 34.69 20.33
CA LYS A 163 -9.85 35.28 19.08
C LYS A 163 -11.03 34.49 18.53
N THR A 164 -11.99 35.24 17.97
CA THR A 164 -13.15 34.67 17.30
C THR A 164 -12.84 34.45 15.80
N VAL A 165 -13.18 33.30 15.32
CA VAL A 165 -13.07 32.88 13.91
C VAL A 165 -14.44 32.47 13.40
N GLU A 166 -14.73 32.71 12.14
CA GLU A 166 -15.92 32.21 11.47
C GLU A 166 -15.63 30.88 10.80
N TRP A 167 -16.58 29.96 10.90
CA TRP A 167 -16.48 28.66 10.22
C TRP A 167 -17.53 28.53 9.14
N VAL A 168 -17.07 28.20 7.94
CA VAL A 168 -17.92 27.81 6.83
C VAL A 168 -17.58 26.37 6.47
N ASP A 169 -18.51 25.46 6.82
CA ASP A 169 -18.35 24.05 6.49
C ASP A 169 -18.57 23.83 4.99
N ARG A 170 -17.69 23.07 4.39
CA ARG A 170 -17.74 22.69 2.97
C ARG A 170 -17.88 21.18 2.82
N GLY A 171 -18.09 20.44 3.91
CA GLY A 171 -18.17 19.00 3.92
C GLY A 171 -16.88 18.32 3.44
N ILE A 172 -15.72 18.97 3.61
CA ILE A 172 -14.45 18.41 3.17
C ILE A 172 -14.08 17.25 4.09
N SER A 173 -13.93 16.07 3.54
CA SER A 173 -13.57 14.87 4.29
C SER A 173 -12.13 14.93 4.81
N LEU A 174 -11.87 14.34 5.96
CA LEU A 174 -10.51 14.07 6.46
C LEU A 174 -9.75 13.04 5.60
N TYR A 175 -10.47 12.26 4.80
CA TYR A 175 -9.93 11.13 4.05
C TYR A 175 -9.81 11.38 2.55
N SER A 176 -10.42 12.45 2.06
CA SER A 176 -10.41 12.82 0.66
C SER A 176 -10.35 14.33 0.49
N ASP A 177 -9.87 14.79 -0.65
CA ASP A 177 -9.79 16.23 -0.95
C ASP A 177 -11.12 16.78 -1.51
N TYR A 178 -12.18 16.00 -1.48
CA TYR A 178 -13.48 16.36 -2.04
C TYR A 178 -14.36 17.04 -1.00
N SER A 179 -15.10 18.05 -1.43
CA SER A 179 -16.16 18.69 -0.64
C SER A 179 -17.50 18.00 -0.92
N SER A 180 -18.39 17.96 0.06
CA SER A 180 -19.74 17.41 -0.10
C SER A 180 -20.81 18.42 0.26
N GLY A 181 -21.73 18.68 -0.69
CA GLY A 181 -22.84 19.59 -0.50
C GLY A 181 -22.48 21.09 -0.61
N ALA A 182 -23.45 21.95 -0.37
CA ALA A 182 -23.27 23.40 -0.40
C ALA A 182 -22.54 23.91 0.85
N ALA A 183 -21.72 24.94 0.67
CA ALA A 183 -21.05 25.61 1.78
C ALA A 183 -22.04 26.12 2.83
N THR A 184 -21.90 25.66 4.07
CA THR A 184 -22.82 25.95 5.16
C THR A 184 -22.13 26.77 6.26
N PRO A 185 -22.51 28.02 6.53
CA PRO A 185 -21.95 28.82 7.61
C PRO A 185 -22.40 28.28 8.97
N TRP A 186 -21.46 27.77 9.78
CA TRP A 186 -21.73 27.31 11.15
C TRP A 186 -21.68 28.44 12.17
N GLY A 187 -21.15 29.60 11.76
CA GLY A 187 -21.00 30.78 12.60
C GLY A 187 -19.68 30.86 13.34
N SER A 188 -19.66 31.63 14.42
CA SER A 188 -18.41 31.97 15.09
C SER A 188 -17.99 30.95 16.13
N PHE A 189 -16.68 30.71 16.23
CA PHE A 189 -16.02 29.87 17.24
C PHE A 189 -14.88 30.64 17.87
N VAL A 190 -14.58 30.34 19.12
CA VAL A 190 -13.49 30.95 19.89
C VAL A 190 -12.34 29.99 20.00
N ILE A 191 -11.13 30.46 19.67
CA ILE A 191 -9.91 29.64 19.80
C ILE A 191 -9.54 29.54 21.27
N THR A 192 -9.56 28.31 21.81
CA THR A 192 -9.33 28.01 23.22
C THR A 192 -8.04 27.27 23.48
N GLY A 193 -7.38 26.79 22.41
CA GLY A 193 -6.11 26.08 22.54
C GLY A 193 -5.35 25.98 21.21
N VAL A 194 -4.03 25.82 21.33
CA VAL A 194 -3.12 25.54 20.20
C VAL A 194 -2.33 24.30 20.53
N VAL A 195 -2.45 23.26 19.71
CA VAL A 195 -1.65 22.03 19.84
C VAL A 195 -0.22 22.30 19.40
N ALA A 196 0.76 21.98 20.27
CA ALA A 196 2.17 22.17 20.01
C ALA A 196 2.66 21.34 18.83
N ASP A 197 3.57 21.88 18.03
CA ASP A 197 4.28 21.12 17.00
C ASP A 197 5.47 20.37 17.62
N ARG A 198 5.23 19.12 18.03
CA ARG A 198 6.25 18.21 18.55
C ARG A 198 6.61 17.13 17.55
N GLY A 199 6.19 17.27 16.30
CA GLY A 199 6.35 16.22 15.30
C GLY A 199 5.62 14.93 15.68
N TYR A 200 4.42 15.02 16.23
CA TYR A 200 3.62 13.87 16.64
C TYR A 200 3.38 12.91 15.49
N ARG A 201 3.73 11.66 15.72
CA ARG A 201 3.32 10.57 14.84
C ARG A 201 2.09 9.91 15.45
N SER A 202 0.95 10.19 14.87
CA SER A 202 -0.33 9.68 15.35
C SER A 202 -1.18 9.14 14.20
N HIS A 203 -2.04 8.18 14.52
CA HIS A 203 -3.11 7.74 13.63
C HIS A 203 -4.18 8.82 13.44
N LEU A 204 -4.32 9.76 14.39
CA LEU A 204 -5.22 10.90 14.31
C LEU A 204 -4.53 12.05 13.57
N ARG A 205 -5.14 12.50 12.49
CA ARG A 205 -4.72 13.69 11.73
C ARG A 205 -5.84 14.72 11.79
N PHE A 206 -5.53 15.94 12.18
CA PHE A 206 -6.49 17.03 12.23
C PHE A 206 -5.77 18.37 12.18
N ASP A 207 -6.44 19.38 11.64
CA ASP A 207 -6.05 20.79 11.77
C ASP A 207 -6.81 21.44 12.94
N VAL A 208 -8.04 20.97 13.19
CA VAL A 208 -8.94 21.53 14.21
C VAL A 208 -9.61 20.43 15.03
N LEU A 209 -9.85 20.74 16.32
CA LEU A 209 -10.77 20.01 17.19
C LEU A 209 -11.84 21.00 17.67
N MET A 210 -13.09 20.73 17.33
CA MET A 210 -14.24 21.51 17.78
C MET A 210 -14.91 20.82 18.96
N SER A 211 -15.38 21.57 19.91
CA SER A 211 -16.11 21.02 21.08
C SER A 211 -17.40 20.33 20.62
N THR A 212 -17.63 19.08 21.06
CA THR A 212 -18.91 18.37 20.89
C THR A 212 -20.07 19.09 21.56
N ALA A 213 -19.83 19.94 22.58
CA ALA A 213 -20.84 20.80 23.18
C ALA A 213 -21.46 21.81 22.19
N SER A 214 -20.83 22.03 21.02
CA SER A 214 -21.37 22.86 19.94
C SER A 214 -22.45 22.15 19.12
N MET A 215 -22.44 20.81 19.08
CA MET A 215 -23.32 20.03 18.21
C MET A 215 -24.82 20.25 18.44
N PRO A 216 -25.33 20.33 19.71
CA PRO A 216 -26.76 20.55 19.91
C PRO A 216 -27.31 21.84 19.25
N ALA A 217 -26.51 22.92 19.25
CA ALA A 217 -26.89 24.15 18.58
C ALA A 217 -26.86 23.99 17.03
N LEU A 218 -25.86 23.32 16.50
CA LEU A 218 -25.75 23.06 15.06
C LEU A 218 -26.88 22.13 14.57
N ILE A 219 -27.29 21.15 15.38
CA ILE A 219 -28.42 20.26 15.11
C ILE A 219 -29.73 21.05 15.10
N ALA A 220 -29.96 21.89 16.14
CA ALA A 220 -31.15 22.72 16.22
C ALA A 220 -31.26 23.66 15.00
N ASP A 221 -30.13 24.20 14.54
CA ASP A 221 -30.04 25.06 13.35
C ASP A 221 -30.09 24.24 12.03
N LYS A 222 -30.26 22.92 12.08
CA LYS A 222 -30.28 21.99 10.92
C LYS A 222 -29.01 22.07 10.05
N LYS A 223 -27.89 22.42 10.66
CA LYS A 223 -26.57 22.48 9.97
C LYS A 223 -25.85 21.14 9.92
N ILE A 224 -26.15 20.29 10.91
CA ILE A 224 -25.67 18.89 10.96
C ILE A 224 -26.85 17.97 11.34
N GLY A 225 -26.79 16.70 10.93
CA GLY A 225 -27.79 15.69 11.28
C GLY A 225 -27.68 15.26 12.74
N ASP A 226 -28.82 14.93 13.38
CA ASP A 226 -28.84 14.40 14.73
C ASP A 226 -28.61 12.87 14.73
N GLN A 227 -27.45 12.46 15.18
CA GLN A 227 -27.07 11.06 15.38
C GLN A 227 -26.82 10.76 16.88
N THR A 228 -27.09 11.70 17.77
CA THR A 228 -26.72 11.62 19.20
C THR A 228 -27.38 10.48 19.95
N ARG A 229 -28.54 9.99 19.49
CA ARG A 229 -29.29 8.87 20.05
C ARG A 229 -29.38 7.65 19.14
N ASP A 230 -28.80 7.74 17.96
CA ASP A 230 -28.93 6.69 16.95
C ASP A 230 -27.87 5.60 17.14
N TRP A 231 -28.32 4.43 17.61
CA TRP A 231 -27.48 3.23 17.73
C TRP A 231 -27.25 2.50 16.38
N SER A 232 -28.04 2.82 15.37
CA SER A 232 -27.92 2.22 14.04
C SER A 232 -26.85 2.89 13.17
N SER A 233 -26.51 4.16 13.45
CA SER A 233 -25.50 4.93 12.73
C SER A 233 -24.11 4.69 13.32
N TYR A 234 -23.32 3.85 12.68
CA TYR A 234 -21.96 3.48 13.11
C TYR A 234 -20.85 4.00 12.19
N THR A 235 -21.12 5.00 11.35
CA THR A 235 -20.17 5.41 10.30
C THR A 235 -19.41 6.69 10.58
N ASN A 236 -19.83 7.50 11.58
CA ASN A 236 -19.38 8.88 11.72
C ASN A 236 -18.63 9.19 13.03
N SER A 237 -18.48 8.24 13.94
CA SER A 237 -17.87 8.48 15.24
C SER A 237 -16.82 7.44 15.58
N PHE A 238 -15.74 7.84 16.25
CA PHE A 238 -14.70 6.97 16.79
C PHE A 238 -14.75 7.03 18.30
N THR A 239 -14.82 5.88 18.97
CA THR A 239 -14.82 5.81 20.42
C THR A 239 -13.51 5.24 20.93
N TYR A 240 -12.91 5.91 21.91
CA TYR A 240 -11.72 5.44 22.62
C TYR A 240 -12.02 5.32 24.11
N ALA A 241 -11.50 4.27 24.73
CA ALA A 241 -11.61 4.01 26.14
C ALA A 241 -10.23 3.94 26.79
N LEU A 242 -10.04 4.68 27.86
CA LEU A 242 -8.90 4.54 28.77
C LEU A 242 -9.32 3.63 29.93
N LEU A 243 -8.64 2.50 30.08
CA LEU A 243 -8.94 1.57 31.16
C LEU A 243 -8.25 1.96 32.48
N LEU A 244 -8.85 1.58 33.60
CA LEU A 244 -8.22 1.66 34.90
C LEU A 244 -6.93 0.80 34.96
N PRO A 245 -5.95 1.19 35.79
CA PRO A 245 -4.75 0.36 35.99
C PRO A 245 -5.10 -1.08 36.37
N GLY A 246 -4.43 -2.05 35.74
CA GLY A 246 -4.66 -3.48 35.96
C GLY A 246 -5.78 -4.11 35.15
N LYS A 247 -6.58 -3.31 34.40
CA LYS A 247 -7.55 -3.82 33.44
C LYS A 247 -6.93 -4.04 32.08
N ASN A 248 -7.47 -4.99 31.32
CA ASN A 248 -6.92 -5.42 30.04
C ASN A 248 -8.02 -5.57 28.96
N LEU A 249 -7.59 -5.98 27.75
CA LEU A 249 -8.49 -6.16 26.61
C LEU A 249 -9.61 -7.18 26.87
N GLN A 250 -9.33 -8.26 27.62
CA GLN A 250 -10.34 -9.28 27.91
C GLN A 250 -11.45 -8.74 28.82
N ASP A 251 -11.10 -7.90 29.82
CA ASP A 251 -12.05 -7.21 30.67
C ASP A 251 -12.95 -6.28 29.84
N LEU A 252 -12.34 -5.54 28.92
CA LEU A 252 -13.06 -4.61 28.03
C LEU A 252 -14.03 -5.37 27.12
N ASP A 253 -13.55 -6.41 26.42
CA ASP A 253 -14.38 -7.18 25.47
C ASP A 253 -15.53 -7.91 26.20
N ALA A 254 -15.31 -8.38 27.41
CA ALA A 254 -16.37 -8.97 28.24
C ALA A 254 -17.45 -7.93 28.63
N GLY A 255 -17.03 -6.70 28.90
CA GLY A 255 -17.94 -5.58 29.15
C GLY A 255 -18.72 -5.18 27.89
N LEU A 256 -18.04 -5.05 26.75
CA LEU A 256 -18.65 -4.68 25.47
C LEU A 256 -19.73 -5.66 25.01
N ARG A 257 -19.57 -6.96 25.29
CA ARG A 257 -20.64 -7.95 25.03
C ARG A 257 -21.93 -7.63 25.77
N ARG A 258 -21.85 -7.12 27.02
CA ARG A 258 -23.03 -6.68 27.78
C ARG A 258 -23.68 -5.45 27.17
N VAL A 259 -22.88 -4.46 26.78
CA VAL A 259 -23.38 -3.27 26.07
C VAL A 259 -24.13 -3.66 24.80
N VAL A 260 -23.59 -4.60 24.00
CA VAL A 260 -24.26 -5.12 22.80
C VAL A 260 -25.61 -5.76 23.17
N MET A 261 -25.67 -6.60 24.20
CA MET A 261 -26.91 -7.23 24.62
C MET A 261 -27.94 -6.20 25.05
N ASN A 262 -27.53 -5.16 25.78
CA ASN A 262 -28.44 -4.13 26.32
C ASN A 262 -29.02 -3.23 25.22
N HIS A 263 -28.22 -2.89 24.20
CA HIS A 263 -28.61 -1.88 23.21
C HIS A 263 -29.01 -2.44 21.85
N TYR A 264 -28.57 -3.66 21.51
CA TYR A 264 -28.83 -4.28 20.21
C TYR A 264 -29.61 -5.61 20.29
N GLY A 265 -29.78 -6.16 21.48
CA GLY A 265 -30.41 -7.48 21.68
C GLY A 265 -31.84 -7.60 21.15
N GLY A 266 -32.55 -6.48 21.00
CA GLY A 266 -33.91 -6.41 20.47
C GLY A 266 -34.01 -5.95 19.00
N LEU A 267 -32.89 -5.68 18.33
CA LEU A 267 -32.85 -5.14 16.97
C LEU A 267 -32.56 -6.24 15.93
N PRO A 268 -33.56 -6.68 15.14
CA PRO A 268 -33.38 -7.79 14.17
C PRO A 268 -32.27 -7.52 13.14
N ASP A 269 -32.11 -6.26 12.73
CA ASP A 269 -31.11 -5.84 11.73
C ASP A 269 -29.67 -5.88 12.24
N PHE A 270 -29.48 -6.01 13.56
CA PHE A 270 -28.18 -6.05 14.22
C PHE A 270 -27.85 -7.48 14.75
N LYS A 271 -28.51 -8.50 14.25
CA LYS A 271 -28.19 -9.88 14.58
C LYS A 271 -26.75 -10.20 14.21
N GLY A 272 -25.96 -10.62 15.20
CA GLY A 272 -24.52 -10.88 15.02
C GLY A 272 -23.63 -9.63 15.08
N PHE A 273 -24.17 -8.45 15.43
CA PHE A 273 -23.37 -7.27 15.71
C PHE A 273 -22.51 -7.49 16.95
N SER A 274 -21.28 -7.07 16.90
CA SER A 274 -20.33 -7.20 18.00
C SER A 274 -19.46 -5.96 18.13
N LEU A 275 -19.03 -5.69 19.34
CA LEU A 275 -18.07 -4.65 19.68
C LEU A 275 -16.81 -5.29 20.25
N ARG A 276 -15.64 -4.76 19.90
CA ARG A 276 -14.35 -5.22 20.41
C ARG A 276 -13.37 -4.08 20.59
N GLY A 277 -12.42 -4.25 21.51
CA GLY A 277 -11.33 -3.31 21.74
C GLY A 277 -10.14 -3.56 20.82
N GLN A 278 -9.49 -2.50 20.36
CA GLN A 278 -8.20 -2.54 19.67
C GLN A 278 -7.20 -1.70 20.47
N PRO A 279 -6.10 -2.28 20.99
CA PRO A 279 -5.07 -1.50 21.67
C PRO A 279 -4.51 -0.38 20.79
N LEU A 280 -4.30 0.81 21.34
CA LEU A 280 -3.74 1.96 20.64
C LEU A 280 -2.44 1.61 19.92
N THR A 281 -1.57 0.84 20.57
CA THR A 281 -0.28 0.38 20.05
C THR A 281 -0.38 -0.63 18.90
N ARG A 282 -1.59 -1.11 18.57
CA ARG A 282 -1.89 -2.03 17.46
C ARG A 282 -2.79 -1.41 16.39
N ILE A 283 -2.94 -0.10 16.38
CA ILE A 283 -3.64 0.63 15.31
C ILE A 283 -2.72 0.74 14.10
N SER A 284 -1.46 1.07 14.32
CA SER A 284 -0.46 1.19 13.25
C SER A 284 0.83 0.43 13.61
N PRO A 285 1.23 -0.60 12.81
CA PRO A 285 0.48 -1.26 11.74
C PRO A 285 -0.67 -2.11 12.29
N GLY A 286 -1.81 -2.11 11.60
CA GLY A 286 -3.04 -2.73 12.06
C GLY A 286 -3.68 -3.71 11.05
N ILE A 287 -4.95 -4.03 11.32
CA ILE A 287 -5.81 -4.80 10.42
C ILE A 287 -6.53 -3.87 9.45
N LEU A 288 -7.04 -4.39 8.34
CA LEU A 288 -7.92 -3.65 7.46
C LEU A 288 -9.27 -3.41 8.14
N LEU A 289 -9.68 -2.16 8.19
CA LEU A 289 -10.96 -1.73 8.77
C LEU A 289 -11.72 -0.87 7.76
N GLY A 290 -13.04 -0.92 7.83
CA GLY A 290 -13.88 0.08 7.19
C GLY A 290 -13.81 1.41 7.96
N ASN A 291 -13.92 2.53 7.26
CA ASN A 291 -13.90 3.89 7.82
C ASN A 291 -12.70 4.16 8.75
N ASP A 292 -11.53 3.60 8.45
CA ASP A 292 -10.32 3.83 9.27
C ASP A 292 -9.64 5.14 8.87
N PRO A 293 -9.46 6.10 9.79
CA PRO A 293 -8.70 7.32 9.53
C PRO A 293 -7.21 7.05 9.30
N THR A 294 -6.75 5.86 9.67
CA THR A 294 -5.36 5.49 9.60
C THR A 294 -5.03 4.98 8.21
N ILE A 295 -4.33 5.78 7.42
CA ILE A 295 -3.77 5.32 6.17
C ILE A 295 -2.44 4.62 6.49
N ALA A 296 -2.49 3.31 6.69
CA ALA A 296 -1.33 2.47 6.98
C ALA A 296 -1.39 1.18 6.17
N LEU A 297 -0.22 0.62 5.86
CA LEU A 297 -0.19 -0.72 5.27
C LEU A 297 -0.69 -1.74 6.30
N PRO A 298 -1.60 -2.63 5.90
CA PRO A 298 -2.07 -3.67 6.81
C PRO A 298 -0.95 -4.66 7.15
N MET A 299 -1.03 -5.27 8.32
CA MET A 299 0.03 -6.16 8.84
C MET A 299 0.39 -7.31 7.89
N PHE A 300 -0.58 -7.83 7.13
CA PHE A 300 -0.30 -8.90 6.15
C PHE A 300 0.64 -8.44 5.02
N ALA A 301 0.59 -7.14 4.63
CA ALA A 301 1.50 -6.61 3.62
C ALA A 301 2.95 -6.60 4.12
N TYR A 302 3.17 -6.29 5.42
CA TYR A 302 4.49 -6.40 6.03
C TYR A 302 4.99 -7.84 6.08
N TYR A 303 4.14 -8.82 6.42
CA TYR A 303 4.52 -10.24 6.37
C TYR A 303 4.90 -10.67 4.95
N PHE A 304 4.17 -10.21 3.95
CA PHE A 304 4.51 -10.48 2.56
C PHE A 304 5.85 -9.86 2.15
N LEU A 305 6.08 -8.59 2.47
CA LEU A 305 7.37 -7.93 2.20
C LEU A 305 8.53 -8.61 2.93
N TRP A 306 8.34 -9.01 4.19
CA TRP A 306 9.33 -9.79 4.94
C TRP A 306 9.63 -11.13 4.30
N PHE A 307 8.60 -11.84 3.86
CA PHE A 307 8.77 -13.11 3.15
C PHE A 307 9.65 -12.92 1.91
N LEU A 308 9.38 -11.90 1.09
CA LEU A 308 10.18 -11.60 -0.10
C LEU A 308 11.62 -11.20 0.27
N ALA A 309 11.79 -10.37 1.28
CA ALA A 309 13.12 -9.94 1.74
C ALA A 309 13.97 -11.10 2.27
N ILE A 310 13.37 -11.97 3.09
CA ILE A 310 14.04 -13.18 3.60
C ILE A 310 14.43 -14.10 2.43
N LEU A 311 13.57 -14.24 1.43
CA LEU A 311 13.85 -15.06 0.27
C LEU A 311 15.06 -14.54 -0.52
N ILE A 312 15.14 -13.23 -0.76
CA ILE A 312 16.30 -12.59 -1.40
C ILE A 312 17.56 -12.77 -0.55
N LEU A 313 17.44 -12.60 0.77
CA LEU A 313 18.55 -12.79 1.70
C LEU A 313 19.06 -14.24 1.67
N VAL A 314 18.15 -15.21 1.66
CA VAL A 314 18.50 -16.64 1.50
C VAL A 314 19.24 -16.86 0.17
N LEU A 315 18.78 -16.29 -0.93
CA LEU A 315 19.45 -16.38 -2.22
C LEU A 315 20.89 -15.80 -2.16
N ALA A 316 21.06 -14.66 -1.49
CA ALA A 316 22.36 -14.04 -1.28
C ALA A 316 23.28 -14.91 -0.39
N CYS A 317 22.75 -15.51 0.69
CA CYS A 317 23.47 -16.45 1.53
C CYS A 317 23.86 -17.74 0.78
N LEU A 318 22.94 -18.29 -0.04
CA LEU A 318 23.25 -19.45 -0.91
C LEU A 318 24.37 -19.13 -1.88
N ASN A 319 24.37 -17.93 -2.48
CA ASN A 319 25.45 -17.46 -3.32
C ASN A 319 26.78 -17.39 -2.55
N TYR A 320 26.76 -16.78 -1.35
CA TYR A 320 27.93 -16.73 -0.47
C TYR A 320 28.46 -18.12 -0.13
N ILE A 321 27.60 -19.06 0.23
CA ILE A 321 27.94 -20.45 0.53
C ILE A 321 28.59 -21.13 -0.68
N ASN A 322 27.95 -21.01 -1.87
CA ASN A 322 28.45 -21.61 -3.11
C ASN A 322 29.88 -21.15 -3.45
N LEU A 323 30.13 -19.84 -3.34
CA LEU A 323 31.43 -19.25 -3.63
C LEU A 323 32.46 -19.58 -2.56
N SER A 324 32.06 -19.58 -1.29
CA SER A 324 32.95 -19.92 -0.17
C SER A 324 33.39 -21.39 -0.23
N VAL A 325 32.49 -22.32 -0.55
CA VAL A 325 32.80 -23.74 -0.73
C VAL A 325 33.68 -23.97 -1.97
N ALA A 326 33.43 -23.22 -3.06
CA ALA A 326 34.30 -23.30 -4.26
C ALA A 326 35.75 -22.93 -3.91
N ARG A 327 35.94 -21.86 -3.13
CA ARG A 327 37.30 -21.43 -2.69
C ARG A 327 37.98 -22.38 -1.66
N ALA A 328 37.17 -23.12 -0.97
CA ALA A 328 37.62 -24.04 0.08
C ALA A 328 38.67 -25.04 -0.41
N LEU A 329 38.53 -25.53 -1.63
CA LEU A 329 39.43 -26.48 -2.24
C LEU A 329 40.85 -25.91 -2.43
N ASN A 330 40.97 -24.62 -2.74
CA ASN A 330 42.26 -23.92 -2.87
C ASN A 330 42.95 -23.71 -1.52
N ARG A 331 42.19 -23.74 -0.41
CA ARG A 331 42.66 -23.57 0.96
C ARG A 331 42.82 -24.90 1.69
N ALA A 332 42.52 -26.04 1.06
CA ALA A 332 42.57 -27.35 1.67
C ALA A 332 43.99 -27.66 2.21
N ARG A 333 45.04 -27.31 1.45
CA ARG A 333 46.43 -27.48 1.84
C ARG A 333 46.81 -26.65 3.10
N GLU A 334 46.37 -25.40 3.15
CA GLU A 334 46.56 -24.53 4.32
C GLU A 334 45.89 -25.12 5.56
N ILE A 335 44.66 -25.63 5.42
CA ILE A 335 43.90 -26.26 6.49
C ILE A 335 44.60 -27.56 6.93
N GLY A 336 45.12 -28.35 5.99
CA GLY A 336 45.87 -29.57 6.27
C GLY A 336 47.11 -29.28 7.10
N VAL A 337 47.90 -28.29 6.70
CA VAL A 337 49.08 -27.86 7.45
C VAL A 337 48.72 -27.42 8.87
N ARG A 338 47.74 -26.57 9.05
CA ARG A 338 47.28 -26.08 10.36
C ARG A 338 46.80 -27.22 11.28
N LYS A 339 46.12 -28.21 10.74
CA LYS A 339 45.71 -29.39 11.51
C LYS A 339 46.91 -30.26 11.98
N VAL A 340 47.91 -30.44 11.09
CA VAL A 340 49.13 -31.18 11.45
C VAL A 340 49.95 -30.43 12.51
N THR A 341 49.89 -29.07 12.49
CA THR A 341 50.51 -28.22 13.51
C THR A 341 49.68 -28.08 14.78
N GLY A 342 48.60 -28.87 14.96
CA GLY A 342 47.85 -28.96 16.22
C GLY A 342 46.59 -28.07 16.31
N ALA A 343 46.14 -27.43 15.26
CA ALA A 343 44.90 -26.62 15.29
C ALA A 343 43.66 -27.49 15.51
N LYS A 344 42.91 -27.21 16.59
CA LYS A 344 41.62 -27.88 16.88
C LYS A 344 40.54 -27.46 15.85
N ARG A 345 39.58 -28.37 15.58
CA ARG A 345 38.47 -28.13 14.67
C ARG A 345 37.69 -26.86 15.01
N VAL A 346 37.43 -26.62 16.29
CA VAL A 346 36.73 -25.43 16.79
C VAL A 346 37.44 -24.14 16.40
N ASN A 347 38.76 -24.10 16.48
CA ASN A 347 39.54 -22.91 16.12
C ASN A 347 39.41 -22.56 14.64
N LEU A 348 39.33 -23.56 13.76
CA LEU A 348 39.08 -23.38 12.33
C LEU A 348 37.65 -22.93 12.06
N VAL A 349 36.65 -23.49 12.76
CA VAL A 349 35.24 -23.04 12.66
C VAL A 349 35.13 -21.58 13.04
N LEU A 350 35.66 -21.19 14.22
CA LEU A 350 35.62 -19.81 14.69
C LEU A 350 36.35 -18.85 13.74
N GLN A 351 37.46 -19.27 13.14
CA GLN A 351 38.16 -18.45 12.14
C GLN A 351 37.29 -18.20 10.90
N PHE A 352 36.68 -19.26 10.30
CA PHE A 352 35.85 -19.11 9.11
C PHE A 352 34.57 -18.33 9.39
N LEU A 353 33.94 -18.52 10.55
CA LEU A 353 32.83 -17.71 11.02
C LEU A 353 33.24 -16.25 11.17
N GLY A 354 34.39 -15.98 11.76
CA GLY A 354 34.95 -14.63 11.89
C GLY A 354 35.15 -13.96 10.51
N GLU A 355 35.74 -14.69 9.55
CA GLU A 355 35.90 -14.20 8.17
C GLU A 355 34.55 -13.85 7.52
N SER A 356 33.51 -14.68 7.74
CA SER A 356 32.16 -14.44 7.22
C SER A 356 31.51 -13.22 7.87
N VAL A 357 31.60 -13.09 9.19
CA VAL A 357 31.08 -11.93 9.94
C VAL A 357 31.76 -10.64 9.49
N ILE A 358 33.08 -10.64 9.30
CA ILE A 358 33.81 -9.47 8.78
C ILE A 358 33.29 -9.11 7.38
N THR A 359 33.09 -10.10 6.51
CA THR A 359 32.56 -9.86 5.16
C THR A 359 31.15 -9.25 5.21
N THR A 360 30.29 -9.70 6.14
CA THR A 360 28.95 -9.12 6.30
C THR A 360 28.96 -7.72 6.91
N PHE A 361 29.94 -7.37 7.74
CA PHE A 361 30.10 -5.97 8.20
C PHE A 361 30.54 -5.05 7.05
N PHE A 362 31.40 -5.51 6.13
CA PHE A 362 31.66 -4.76 4.90
C PHE A 362 30.39 -4.66 4.02
N ALA A 363 29.63 -5.75 3.93
CA ALA A 363 28.34 -5.71 3.25
C ALA A 363 27.36 -4.75 3.92
N LEU A 364 27.32 -4.65 5.25
CA LEU A 364 26.51 -3.69 5.98
C LEU A 364 26.88 -2.25 5.65
N ALA A 365 28.15 -1.92 5.59
CA ALA A 365 28.59 -0.56 5.22
C ALA A 365 28.09 -0.19 3.80
N VAL A 366 28.22 -1.10 2.84
CA VAL A 366 27.68 -0.91 1.48
C VAL A 366 26.16 -0.88 1.49
N ALA A 367 25.51 -1.74 2.30
CA ALA A 367 24.05 -1.82 2.42
C ALA A 367 23.47 -0.51 2.97
N ILE A 368 24.13 0.13 3.94
CA ILE A 368 23.72 1.45 4.45
C ILE A 368 23.80 2.49 3.32
N GLY A 369 24.84 2.47 2.50
CA GLY A 369 24.95 3.34 1.32
C GLY A 369 23.79 3.09 0.32
N LEU A 370 23.49 1.83 0.00
CA LEU A 370 22.38 1.46 -0.87
C LEU A 370 21.01 1.86 -0.26
N LEU A 371 20.87 1.76 1.06
CA LEU A 371 19.65 2.11 1.78
C LEU A 371 19.29 3.58 1.58
N PHE A 372 20.24 4.51 1.49
CA PHE A 372 19.96 5.91 1.19
C PHE A 372 19.28 6.08 -0.18
N PHE A 373 19.76 5.37 -1.19
CA PHE A 373 19.13 5.40 -2.53
C PHE A 373 17.74 4.75 -2.51
N LEU A 374 17.61 3.59 -1.85
CA LEU A 374 16.33 2.89 -1.74
C LEU A 374 15.30 3.72 -0.98
N LYS A 375 15.71 4.36 0.13
CA LYS A 375 14.85 5.26 0.90
C LYS A 375 14.36 6.42 0.04
N ALA A 376 15.28 7.08 -0.69
CA ALA A 376 14.92 8.19 -1.57
C ALA A 376 13.98 7.76 -2.71
N ALA A 377 14.20 6.58 -3.28
CA ALA A 377 13.33 6.01 -4.30
C ALA A 377 11.94 5.67 -3.75
N PHE A 378 11.88 5.03 -2.57
CA PHE A 378 10.62 4.64 -1.92
C PHE A 378 9.77 5.85 -1.53
N VAL A 379 10.38 6.89 -0.96
CA VAL A 379 9.67 8.12 -0.55
C VAL A 379 9.03 8.84 -1.75
N ARG A 380 9.59 8.68 -2.96
CA ARG A 380 9.05 9.26 -4.20
C ARG A 380 7.89 8.46 -4.80
N LEU A 381 7.62 7.26 -4.32
CA LEU A 381 6.48 6.47 -4.79
C LEU A 381 5.18 7.20 -4.46
N TRP A 382 4.21 7.13 -5.37
CA TRP A 382 2.90 7.74 -5.20
C TRP A 382 2.19 7.24 -3.92
N VAL A 383 2.31 5.95 -3.62
CA VAL A 383 1.73 5.37 -2.41
C VAL A 383 2.24 6.04 -1.12
N ASN A 384 3.44 6.60 -1.13
CA ASN A 384 3.99 7.29 0.04
C ASN A 384 3.36 8.66 0.31
N GLN A 385 2.69 9.28 -0.67
CA GLN A 385 1.91 10.50 -0.45
C GLN A 385 0.79 10.25 0.57
N TYR A 386 0.22 9.05 0.55
CA TYR A 386 -0.82 8.62 1.49
C TYR A 386 -0.24 8.03 2.77
N LEU A 387 0.76 7.16 2.68
CA LEU A 387 1.33 6.45 3.82
C LEU A 387 2.24 7.34 4.69
N ASN A 388 2.83 8.37 4.12
CA ASN A 388 3.68 9.36 4.77
C ASN A 388 4.79 8.75 5.65
N PHE A 389 5.52 7.76 5.12
CA PHE A 389 6.70 7.22 5.78
C PHE A 389 7.81 8.26 5.81
N GLN A 390 8.35 8.55 6.98
CA GLN A 390 9.53 9.39 7.12
C GLN A 390 10.82 8.57 7.08
N LEU A 391 10.76 7.30 7.48
CA LEU A 391 11.87 6.34 7.50
C LEU A 391 13.11 6.87 8.25
N ASN A 392 12.91 7.66 9.29
CA ASN A 392 13.97 8.17 10.13
C ASN A 392 14.20 7.19 11.28
N GLY A 393 15.29 6.41 11.20
CA GLY A 393 15.66 5.49 12.27
C GLY A 393 16.40 6.21 13.39
N GLY A 394 16.04 5.95 14.65
CA GLY A 394 16.84 6.30 15.82
C GLY A 394 18.10 5.43 15.93
N VAL A 395 18.98 5.78 16.88
CA VAL A 395 20.23 5.02 17.14
C VAL A 395 19.95 3.53 17.39
N SER A 396 18.82 3.20 18.04
CA SER A 396 18.38 1.81 18.29
C SER A 396 18.24 0.97 17.03
N VAL A 397 17.75 1.55 15.94
CA VAL A 397 17.59 0.86 14.65
C VAL A 397 18.94 0.51 14.02
N TYR A 398 19.93 1.39 14.13
CA TYR A 398 21.26 1.11 13.63
C TYR A 398 21.95 0.01 14.44
N LEU A 399 21.70 -0.07 15.75
CA LEU A 399 22.15 -1.20 16.58
C LEU A 399 21.49 -2.52 16.13
N ILE A 400 20.20 -2.50 15.79
CA ILE A 400 19.51 -3.67 15.23
C ILE A 400 20.17 -4.07 13.90
N PHE A 401 20.57 -3.12 13.04
CA PHE A 401 21.27 -3.43 11.78
C PHE A 401 22.63 -4.09 12.01
N VAL A 402 23.37 -3.66 13.03
CA VAL A 402 24.65 -4.29 13.42
C VAL A 402 24.42 -5.73 13.88
N LEU A 403 23.43 -5.96 14.75
CA LEU A 403 23.06 -7.30 15.21
C LEU A 403 22.58 -8.18 14.05
N PHE A 404 21.75 -7.65 13.17
CA PHE A 404 21.27 -8.33 11.97
C PHE A 404 22.43 -8.77 11.07
N ALA A 405 23.41 -7.90 10.81
CA ALA A 405 24.59 -8.23 10.03
C ALA A 405 25.42 -9.35 10.67
N ALA A 406 25.56 -9.33 12.00
CA ALA A 406 26.24 -10.39 12.73
C ALA A 406 25.53 -11.75 12.57
N VAL A 407 24.21 -11.77 12.71
CA VAL A 407 23.37 -12.97 12.51
C VAL A 407 23.49 -13.49 11.07
N VAL A 408 23.37 -12.63 10.07
CA VAL A 408 23.54 -13.00 8.65
C VAL A 408 24.93 -13.57 8.41
N GLY A 409 25.98 -12.98 8.99
CA GLY A 409 27.36 -13.46 8.88
C GLY A 409 27.57 -14.85 9.47
N VAL A 410 26.95 -15.13 10.61
CA VAL A 410 26.97 -16.47 11.23
C VAL A 410 26.20 -17.46 10.36
N LEU A 411 24.99 -17.15 9.92
CA LEU A 411 24.15 -18.05 9.09
C LEU A 411 24.81 -18.38 7.76
N ALA A 412 25.32 -17.38 7.04
CA ALA A 412 25.99 -17.57 5.76
C ALA A 412 27.32 -18.32 5.91
N GLY A 413 28.03 -18.09 7.02
CA GLY A 413 29.34 -18.70 7.29
C GLY A 413 29.30 -20.10 7.91
N LEU A 414 28.17 -20.48 8.53
CA LEU A 414 28.08 -21.72 9.32
C LEU A 414 28.37 -22.97 8.48
N TYR A 415 27.72 -23.10 7.34
CA TYR A 415 27.92 -24.27 6.47
C TYR A 415 29.33 -24.36 5.89
N PRO A 416 29.91 -23.28 5.29
CA PRO A 416 31.32 -23.30 4.87
C PRO A 416 32.29 -23.63 5.99
N ALA A 417 32.10 -23.05 7.19
CA ALA A 417 32.98 -23.28 8.34
C ALA A 417 32.96 -24.74 8.80
N LEU A 418 31.78 -25.36 8.94
CA LEU A 418 31.64 -26.76 9.32
C LEU A 418 32.21 -27.70 8.24
N HIS A 419 31.99 -27.42 6.98
CA HIS A 419 32.48 -28.23 5.87
C HIS A 419 33.99 -28.20 5.73
N LEU A 420 34.60 -26.98 5.77
CA LEU A 420 36.04 -26.79 5.66
C LEU A 420 36.83 -27.39 6.85
N SER A 421 36.30 -27.18 8.06
CA SER A 421 36.92 -27.75 9.26
C SER A 421 36.89 -29.29 9.29
N GLY A 422 36.06 -29.94 8.47
CA GLY A 422 35.94 -31.38 8.35
C GLY A 422 37.01 -32.05 7.51
N PHE A 423 37.84 -31.34 6.72
CA PHE A 423 38.84 -31.93 5.84
C PHE A 423 39.89 -32.73 6.62
N LYS A 424 40.20 -33.96 6.13
CA LYS A 424 41.23 -34.79 6.72
C LYS A 424 42.62 -34.29 6.28
N PRO A 425 43.66 -34.26 7.17
CA PRO A 425 44.95 -33.67 6.84
C PRO A 425 45.71 -34.42 5.71
N ILE A 426 45.68 -35.73 5.71
CA ILE A 426 46.47 -36.57 4.79
C ILE A 426 46.01 -36.40 3.34
N PRO A 427 44.73 -36.51 2.98
CA PRO A 427 44.27 -36.23 1.64
C PRO A 427 44.48 -34.78 1.21
N ALA A 428 44.44 -33.83 2.17
CA ALA A 428 44.62 -32.41 1.86
C ALA A 428 46.08 -32.04 1.52
N LEU A 429 47.07 -32.80 1.99
CA LEU A 429 48.49 -32.61 1.73
C LEU A 429 49.00 -33.37 0.53
N LYS A 430 48.48 -34.58 0.29
CA LYS A 430 48.77 -35.37 -0.94
C LYS A 430 47.89 -34.84 -2.07
N ASN A 431 48.50 -34.21 -3.06
CA ASN A 431 47.86 -33.69 -4.27
C ASN A 431 47.17 -34.74 -5.14
N ASN A 432 46.72 -35.86 -4.54
CA ASN A 432 46.08 -36.95 -5.23
C ASN A 432 44.64 -36.57 -5.59
N ASP A 433 44.21 -36.90 -6.80
CA ASP A 433 42.82 -36.88 -7.33
C ASP A 433 41.75 -37.54 -6.42
N GLY A 434 42.12 -38.04 -5.27
CA GLY A 434 41.32 -38.71 -4.27
C GLY A 434 40.45 -37.80 -3.37
N LEU A 435 40.51 -36.45 -3.45
CA LEU A 435 39.48 -35.55 -2.97
C LEU A 435 38.29 -35.60 -3.93
N ARG A 436 37.75 -36.81 -4.14
CA ARG A 436 36.46 -36.95 -4.81
C ARG A 436 35.43 -36.16 -4.05
N PRO A 437 34.85 -35.13 -4.64
CA PRO A 437 33.79 -34.38 -4.00
C PRO A 437 32.53 -35.23 -3.99
N GLY A 438 32.40 -36.17 -3.08
CA GLY A 438 31.13 -36.86 -2.85
C GLY A 438 29.98 -35.93 -2.46
N ARG A 439 30.29 -34.63 -2.36
CA ARG A 439 29.34 -33.57 -2.04
C ARG A 439 29.32 -32.41 -3.05
N MET A 440 29.85 -32.62 -4.29
CA MET A 440 29.59 -31.69 -5.40
C MET A 440 28.10 -31.57 -5.73
N GLY A 441 27.28 -32.53 -5.30
CA GLY A 441 25.82 -32.48 -5.44
C GLY A 441 25.19 -31.28 -4.75
N LEU A 442 25.62 -30.92 -3.53
CA LEU A 442 24.98 -29.85 -2.79
C LEU A 442 25.14 -28.49 -3.47
N ARG A 443 26.34 -28.16 -3.97
CA ARG A 443 26.58 -26.90 -4.69
C ARG A 443 25.71 -26.81 -5.95
N LYS A 444 25.57 -27.90 -6.69
CA LYS A 444 24.68 -27.97 -7.87
C LYS A 444 23.21 -27.78 -7.45
N VAL A 445 22.80 -28.45 -6.37
CA VAL A 445 21.44 -28.33 -5.81
C VAL A 445 21.16 -26.88 -5.39
N LEU A 446 22.08 -26.25 -4.65
CA LEU A 446 21.92 -24.85 -4.24
C LEU A 446 21.80 -23.91 -5.45
N SER A 447 22.58 -24.16 -6.51
CA SER A 447 22.49 -23.38 -7.75
C SER A 447 21.17 -23.63 -8.49
N VAL A 448 20.68 -24.86 -8.56
CA VAL A 448 19.37 -25.19 -9.14
C VAL A 448 18.27 -24.45 -8.40
N VAL A 449 18.27 -24.49 -7.06
CA VAL A 449 17.29 -23.77 -6.20
C VAL A 449 17.34 -22.27 -6.47
N GLN A 450 18.54 -21.70 -6.52
CA GLN A 450 18.73 -20.26 -6.79
C GLN A 450 18.16 -19.84 -8.15
N PHE A 451 18.43 -20.61 -9.23
CA PHE A 451 17.88 -20.29 -10.55
C PHE A 451 16.39 -20.56 -10.66
N ALA A 452 15.89 -21.58 -9.97
CA ALA A 452 14.47 -21.86 -9.91
C ALA A 452 13.69 -20.68 -9.30
N PHE A 453 14.16 -20.12 -8.18
CA PHE A 453 13.55 -18.93 -7.59
C PHE A 453 13.69 -17.70 -8.48
N SER A 454 14.85 -17.52 -9.16
CA SER A 454 15.03 -16.39 -10.09
C SER A 454 14.04 -16.47 -11.26
N LEU A 455 13.83 -17.67 -11.83
CA LEU A 455 12.85 -17.86 -12.89
C LEU A 455 11.43 -17.64 -12.42
N LEU A 456 11.08 -18.12 -11.21
CA LEU A 456 9.80 -17.86 -10.60
C LEU A 456 9.53 -16.35 -10.49
N PHE A 457 10.50 -15.58 -9.98
CA PHE A 457 10.38 -14.12 -9.86
C PHE A 457 10.22 -13.43 -11.21
N ILE A 458 10.99 -13.83 -12.22
CA ILE A 458 10.89 -13.26 -13.58
C ILE A 458 9.49 -13.50 -14.14
N ILE A 459 9.01 -14.75 -14.14
CA ILE A 459 7.70 -15.11 -14.70
C ILE A 459 6.58 -14.38 -13.94
N THR A 460 6.62 -14.38 -12.60
CA THR A 460 5.63 -13.69 -11.76
C THR A 460 5.62 -12.19 -12.05
N SER A 461 6.77 -11.54 -12.18
CA SER A 461 6.85 -10.11 -12.49
C SER A 461 6.30 -9.77 -13.87
N ILE A 462 6.59 -10.58 -14.89
CA ILE A 462 6.02 -10.41 -16.24
C ILE A 462 4.49 -10.54 -16.19
N LEU A 463 4.00 -11.57 -15.47
CA LEU A 463 2.56 -11.81 -15.36
C LEU A 463 1.85 -10.66 -14.63
N ILE A 464 2.41 -10.20 -13.50
CA ILE A 464 1.87 -9.07 -12.76
C ILE A 464 1.85 -7.81 -13.63
N TYR A 465 2.93 -7.53 -14.34
CA TYR A 465 2.98 -6.40 -15.30
C TYR A 465 1.89 -6.50 -16.37
N ASN A 466 1.70 -7.69 -16.96
CA ASN A 466 0.65 -7.90 -17.96
C ASN A 466 -0.75 -7.74 -17.37
N GLN A 467 -0.99 -8.25 -16.15
CA GLN A 467 -2.26 -8.11 -15.45
C GLN A 467 -2.59 -6.64 -15.19
N PHE A 468 -1.61 -5.85 -14.77
CA PHE A 468 -1.82 -4.42 -14.56
C PHE A 468 -2.02 -3.64 -15.87
N ARG A 469 -1.27 -3.97 -16.91
CA ARG A 469 -1.53 -3.40 -18.25
C ARG A 469 -2.96 -3.69 -18.72
N TYR A 470 -3.46 -4.88 -18.42
CA TYR A 470 -4.83 -5.25 -18.74
C TYR A 470 -5.83 -4.37 -17.97
N PHE A 471 -5.63 -4.15 -16.68
CA PHE A 471 -6.49 -3.26 -15.87
C PHE A 471 -6.49 -1.81 -16.39
N ILE A 472 -5.34 -1.28 -16.78
CA ILE A 472 -5.23 0.09 -17.29
C ILE A 472 -5.85 0.24 -18.69
N ALA A 473 -5.70 -0.80 -19.52
CA ALA A 473 -6.29 -0.82 -20.85
C ALA A 473 -7.79 -1.15 -20.85
N PHE A 474 -8.37 -1.37 -19.65
CA PHE A 474 -9.77 -1.72 -19.52
C PHE A 474 -10.66 -0.55 -19.93
N LYS A 475 -11.69 -0.85 -20.70
CA LYS A 475 -12.68 0.14 -21.11
C LYS A 475 -13.82 0.14 -20.10
N TYR A 476 -14.06 1.28 -19.48
CA TYR A 476 -15.13 1.46 -18.50
C TYR A 476 -16.51 1.66 -19.12
N GLU A 477 -16.65 1.46 -20.45
CA GLU A 477 -17.86 1.62 -21.27
C GLU A 477 -18.43 3.05 -21.31
N PHE A 478 -17.68 4.04 -20.81
CA PHE A 478 -17.99 5.45 -20.97
C PHE A 478 -16.82 6.21 -21.61
N ASN A 479 -17.12 7.39 -22.18
CA ASN A 479 -16.08 8.24 -22.75
C ASN A 479 -15.37 9.02 -21.64
N SER A 480 -14.09 8.78 -21.47
CA SER A 480 -13.20 9.54 -20.56
C SER A 480 -12.25 10.49 -21.29
N HIS A 481 -12.22 10.42 -22.64
CA HIS A 481 -11.30 11.24 -23.42
C HIS A 481 -11.82 12.66 -23.57
N ASN A 482 -10.90 13.62 -23.43
CA ASN A 482 -11.19 15.04 -23.58
C ASN A 482 -12.26 15.58 -22.60
N ILE A 483 -12.43 14.92 -21.46
CA ILE A 483 -13.28 15.41 -20.37
C ILE A 483 -12.39 15.97 -19.28
N VAL A 484 -12.69 17.20 -18.85
CA VAL A 484 -12.09 17.85 -17.70
C VAL A 484 -13.11 17.89 -16.57
N ASN A 485 -12.75 17.32 -15.45
CA ASN A 485 -13.56 17.33 -14.23
C ASN A 485 -13.12 18.50 -13.37
N ILE A 486 -14.05 19.35 -13.00
CA ILE A 486 -13.81 20.51 -12.13
C ILE A 486 -14.52 20.23 -10.80
N ASP A 487 -13.76 20.26 -9.71
CA ASP A 487 -14.30 20.18 -8.35
C ASP A 487 -15.01 21.51 -8.03
N MET A 488 -16.28 21.44 -7.75
CA MET A 488 -17.12 22.61 -7.46
C MET A 488 -16.80 23.26 -6.11
N GLN A 489 -16.07 22.58 -5.26
CA GLN A 489 -15.62 23.13 -3.97
C GLN A 489 -16.77 23.76 -3.16
N SER A 490 -17.96 23.12 -3.20
CA SER A 490 -19.21 23.56 -2.59
C SER A 490 -19.87 24.80 -3.22
N ASN A 491 -19.45 25.21 -4.40
CA ASN A 491 -20.13 26.24 -5.17
C ASN A 491 -21.32 25.68 -5.95
N ASP A 492 -22.29 26.53 -6.32
CA ASP A 492 -23.43 26.13 -7.13
C ASP A 492 -22.97 25.79 -8.56
N TYR A 493 -23.22 24.54 -8.97
CA TYR A 493 -22.87 24.04 -10.30
C TYR A 493 -23.48 24.85 -11.43
N ARG A 494 -24.66 25.49 -11.24
CA ARG A 494 -25.36 26.30 -12.27
C ARG A 494 -24.53 27.53 -12.67
N LEU A 495 -23.79 28.10 -11.72
CA LEU A 495 -22.89 29.21 -12.03
C LEU A 495 -21.75 28.74 -12.94
N ALA A 496 -21.21 27.56 -12.65
CA ALA A 496 -20.17 26.96 -13.48
C ALA A 496 -20.67 26.50 -14.83
N GLU A 497 -21.82 25.84 -14.89
CA GLU A 497 -22.47 25.44 -16.15
C GLU A 497 -22.65 26.64 -17.09
N LYS A 498 -23.25 27.72 -16.60
CA LYS A 498 -23.44 28.94 -17.37
C LYS A 498 -22.13 29.60 -17.80
N ALA A 499 -21.14 29.67 -16.87
CA ALA A 499 -19.89 30.35 -17.16
C ALA A 499 -19.00 29.58 -18.15
N PHE A 500 -19.05 28.25 -18.12
CA PHE A 500 -18.18 27.39 -18.93
C PHE A 500 -18.80 27.03 -20.30
N SER A 501 -20.13 26.99 -20.42
CA SER A 501 -20.79 26.70 -21.69
C SER A 501 -20.47 27.71 -22.82
N ASP A 502 -20.15 28.96 -22.43
CA ASP A 502 -19.81 30.01 -23.38
C ASP A 502 -18.33 30.00 -23.82
N ILE A 503 -17.53 29.07 -23.28
CA ILE A 503 -16.08 29.06 -23.58
C ILE A 503 -15.83 28.37 -24.92
N PRO A 504 -15.15 29.01 -25.87
CA PRO A 504 -14.80 28.38 -27.13
C PRO A 504 -13.93 27.16 -26.91
N GLY A 505 -14.37 26.02 -27.45
CA GLY A 505 -13.72 24.70 -27.26
C GLY A 505 -14.36 23.81 -26.22
N VAL A 506 -15.29 24.29 -25.39
CA VAL A 506 -16.18 23.49 -24.57
C VAL A 506 -17.42 23.14 -25.41
N VAL A 507 -17.69 21.86 -25.58
CA VAL A 507 -18.80 21.34 -26.42
C VAL A 507 -19.88 20.65 -25.62
N GLY A 508 -19.61 20.31 -24.35
CA GLY A 508 -20.57 19.71 -23.44
C GLY A 508 -20.23 20.06 -22.01
N VAL A 509 -21.26 20.30 -21.22
CA VAL A 509 -21.14 20.52 -19.76
C VAL A 509 -22.14 19.61 -19.08
N SER A 510 -21.74 18.90 -18.05
CA SER A 510 -22.62 18.11 -17.20
C SER A 510 -22.14 18.16 -15.76
N ALA A 511 -23.00 17.77 -14.82
CA ALA A 511 -22.68 17.74 -13.41
C ALA A 511 -22.99 16.37 -12.78
N CYS A 512 -22.18 15.99 -11.79
CA CYS A 512 -22.39 14.76 -11.05
C CYS A 512 -21.88 14.85 -9.61
N GLU A 513 -22.34 13.91 -8.79
CA GLU A 513 -21.96 13.81 -7.37
C GLU A 513 -20.54 13.31 -7.17
N TYR A 514 -20.14 12.23 -7.85
CA TYR A 514 -18.80 11.68 -7.88
C TYR A 514 -18.50 11.05 -9.24
N LEU A 515 -17.21 10.88 -9.52
CA LEU A 515 -16.80 10.42 -10.83
C LEU A 515 -16.95 8.90 -10.97
N PRO A 516 -17.44 8.39 -12.12
CA PRO A 516 -17.36 6.97 -12.42
C PRO A 516 -15.93 6.44 -12.32
N ALA A 517 -15.80 5.16 -11.93
CA ALA A 517 -14.53 4.47 -11.70
C ALA A 517 -13.69 5.04 -10.55
N GLU A 518 -14.26 5.88 -9.69
CA GLU A 518 -13.61 6.33 -8.45
C GLU A 518 -13.71 5.27 -7.35
N THR A 519 -12.87 5.40 -6.30
CA THR A 519 -12.92 4.51 -5.12
C THR A 519 -14.13 4.79 -4.23
N ARG A 520 -14.66 6.01 -4.31
CA ARG A 520 -15.88 6.41 -3.61
C ARG A 520 -17.09 5.84 -4.35
N SER A 521 -18.02 5.32 -3.60
CA SER A 521 -19.32 4.89 -4.13
C SER A 521 -20.34 4.89 -3.02
N GLU A 522 -21.53 5.36 -3.32
CA GLU A 522 -22.66 5.30 -2.42
C GLU A 522 -23.59 4.17 -2.85
N GLY A 523 -24.26 3.54 -1.90
CA GLY A 523 -25.17 2.45 -2.15
C GLY A 523 -26.39 2.55 -1.27
N ALA A 524 -27.52 2.15 -1.79
CA ALA A 524 -28.80 2.04 -1.10
C ALA A 524 -29.36 0.65 -1.27
N ASP A 525 -30.30 0.28 -0.43
CA ASP A 525 -31.09 -0.91 -0.62
C ASP A 525 -32.39 -0.53 -1.35
N LEU A 526 -32.69 -1.19 -2.46
CA LEU A 526 -33.86 -0.92 -3.31
C LEU A 526 -34.76 -2.14 -3.34
N ARG A 527 -36.07 -1.93 -3.20
CA ARG A 527 -37.08 -2.98 -3.40
C ARG A 527 -38.12 -2.53 -4.42
N LYS A 528 -38.74 -3.47 -5.12
CA LYS A 528 -39.92 -3.19 -5.95
C LYS A 528 -41.10 -2.82 -5.05
N LEU A 529 -41.79 -1.74 -5.38
CA LEU A 529 -43.01 -1.36 -4.68
C LEU A 529 -44.12 -2.27 -5.18
N ASP A 530 -44.55 -3.16 -4.33
CA ASP A 530 -45.69 -4.04 -4.50
C ASP A 530 -46.72 -3.79 -3.37
N ASP A 531 -47.82 -4.53 -3.39
CA ASP A 531 -48.87 -4.42 -2.39
C ASP A 531 -48.50 -5.10 -1.02
N ASN A 532 -47.21 -5.50 -0.84
CA ASN A 532 -46.77 -6.11 0.41
C ASN A 532 -46.61 -5.04 1.51
N PRO A 533 -47.53 -4.97 2.50
CA PRO A 533 -47.47 -3.98 3.59
C PRO A 533 -46.35 -4.24 4.59
N HIS A 534 -45.76 -5.45 4.58
CA HIS A 534 -44.72 -5.86 5.51
C HIS A 534 -43.50 -6.39 4.78
N PRO A 535 -42.69 -5.51 4.15
CA PRO A 535 -41.55 -5.95 3.39
C PRO A 535 -40.51 -6.59 4.32
N LYS A 536 -39.93 -7.71 3.89
CA LYS A 536 -38.80 -8.36 4.56
C LYS A 536 -37.49 -7.73 4.06
N LYS A 537 -36.45 -7.86 4.83
CA LYS A 537 -35.09 -7.39 4.46
C LYS A 537 -34.61 -8.04 3.15
N GLU A 538 -35.00 -9.28 2.91
CA GLU A 538 -34.65 -10.06 1.71
C GLU A 538 -35.29 -9.49 0.43
N ASP A 539 -36.36 -8.69 0.54
CA ASP A 539 -37.00 -8.02 -0.61
C ASP A 539 -36.17 -6.82 -1.11
N TYR A 540 -35.26 -6.34 -0.27
CA TYR A 540 -34.35 -5.26 -0.62
C TYR A 540 -33.07 -5.80 -1.25
N LYS A 541 -32.64 -5.18 -2.35
CA LYS A 541 -31.40 -5.52 -3.04
C LYS A 541 -30.42 -4.35 -2.96
N PRO A 542 -29.15 -4.61 -2.64
CA PRO A 542 -28.13 -3.56 -2.63
C PRO A 542 -27.91 -3.04 -4.06
N VAL A 543 -27.93 -1.73 -4.21
CA VAL A 543 -27.74 -1.04 -5.48
C VAL A 543 -26.81 0.15 -5.27
N MET A 544 -26.08 0.54 -6.29
CA MET A 544 -25.32 1.78 -6.29
C MET A 544 -26.22 2.95 -6.67
N THR A 545 -25.83 4.15 -6.24
CA THR A 545 -26.54 5.38 -6.56
C THR A 545 -25.55 6.41 -7.11
N LEU A 546 -26.01 7.26 -8.02
CA LEU A 546 -25.27 8.42 -8.51
C LEU A 546 -26.23 9.55 -8.80
N SER A 547 -26.00 10.71 -8.21
CA SER A 547 -26.70 11.92 -8.61
C SER A 547 -26.00 12.57 -9.80
N ALA A 548 -26.76 12.86 -10.86
CA ALA A 548 -26.24 13.48 -12.09
C ALA A 548 -27.33 14.32 -12.78
N ASP A 549 -26.90 15.27 -13.60
CA ASP A 549 -27.80 16.12 -14.38
C ASP A 549 -28.28 15.43 -15.68
N GLU A 550 -29.17 16.10 -16.40
CA GLU A 550 -29.73 15.61 -17.65
C GLU A 550 -28.72 15.47 -18.79
N HIS A 551 -27.62 16.17 -18.75
CA HIS A 551 -26.58 16.18 -19.79
C HIS A 551 -25.50 15.07 -19.55
N PHE A 552 -25.44 14.48 -18.33
CA PHE A 552 -24.43 13.53 -17.95
C PHE A 552 -24.31 12.32 -18.88
N LEU A 553 -25.43 11.69 -19.21
CA LEU A 553 -25.42 10.50 -20.08
C LEU A 553 -24.84 10.83 -21.46
N GLY A 554 -25.28 11.96 -22.05
CA GLY A 554 -24.79 12.41 -23.36
C GLY A 554 -23.31 12.78 -23.33
N ASN A 555 -22.87 13.51 -22.32
CA ASN A 555 -21.49 13.97 -22.17
C ASN A 555 -20.51 12.80 -22.02
N LEU A 556 -20.88 11.75 -21.27
CA LEU A 556 -20.09 10.54 -21.14
C LEU A 556 -20.32 9.49 -22.23
N GLY A 557 -21.19 9.76 -23.21
CA GLY A 557 -21.45 8.85 -24.32
C GLY A 557 -22.20 7.58 -23.93
N LEU A 558 -22.94 7.60 -22.82
CA LEU A 558 -23.73 6.48 -22.34
C LEU A 558 -25.01 6.34 -23.14
N LYS A 559 -25.28 5.15 -23.69
CA LYS A 559 -26.42 4.90 -24.55
C LYS A 559 -27.67 4.60 -23.74
N LEU A 560 -28.75 5.31 -24.04
CA LEU A 560 -30.07 4.98 -23.52
C LEU A 560 -30.65 3.81 -24.33
N LEU A 561 -31.11 2.77 -23.63
CA LEU A 561 -31.63 1.54 -24.23
C LEU A 561 -33.17 1.50 -24.27
N ALA A 562 -33.81 2.14 -23.27
CA ALA A 562 -35.26 2.23 -23.19
C ALA A 562 -35.68 3.48 -22.41
N GLY A 563 -36.85 4.02 -22.70
CA GLY A 563 -37.42 5.15 -21.97
C GLY A 563 -36.76 6.48 -22.32
N ARG A 564 -36.53 7.33 -21.31
CA ARG A 564 -35.94 8.67 -21.44
C ARG A 564 -34.80 8.89 -20.43
N GLY A 565 -33.92 9.85 -20.71
CA GLY A 565 -32.81 10.23 -19.84
C GLY A 565 -33.26 10.91 -18.54
N LEU A 566 -32.26 11.35 -17.76
CA LEU A 566 -32.48 12.12 -16.52
C LEU A 566 -33.24 13.42 -16.81
N LEU A 567 -33.98 13.86 -15.81
CA LEU A 567 -34.69 15.14 -15.85
C LEU A 567 -33.80 16.25 -15.29
N SER A 568 -34.01 17.47 -15.72
CA SER A 568 -33.42 18.67 -15.13
C SER A 568 -33.66 18.71 -13.61
N PRO A 569 -32.66 19.07 -12.78
CA PRO A 569 -32.77 19.04 -11.32
C PRO A 569 -33.95 19.82 -10.78
N GLY A 570 -34.79 19.18 -9.99
CA GLY A 570 -35.98 19.75 -9.37
C GLY A 570 -36.84 18.69 -8.68
N PRO A 571 -37.93 19.08 -7.97
CA PRO A 571 -38.73 18.16 -7.17
C PRO A 571 -39.31 16.95 -7.94
N ALA A 572 -39.57 17.11 -9.23
CA ALA A 572 -40.02 16.02 -10.08
C ALA A 572 -38.86 15.07 -10.44
N ALA A 573 -37.66 15.60 -10.64
CA ALA A 573 -36.48 14.82 -11.00
C ALA A 573 -36.03 13.92 -9.84
N GLU A 574 -36.17 14.37 -8.57
CA GLU A 574 -35.77 13.60 -7.39
C GLU A 574 -36.56 12.30 -7.21
N ARG A 575 -37.72 12.16 -7.85
CA ARG A 575 -38.58 10.95 -7.79
C ARG A 575 -38.49 10.07 -9.04
N HIS A 576 -37.66 10.44 -10.00
CA HIS A 576 -37.49 9.71 -11.25
C HIS A 576 -36.06 9.23 -11.38
N ILE A 577 -35.89 7.93 -11.69
CA ILE A 577 -34.60 7.31 -11.80
C ILE A 577 -34.37 6.68 -13.17
N VAL A 578 -33.12 6.73 -13.62
CA VAL A 578 -32.62 5.96 -14.76
C VAL A 578 -31.78 4.84 -14.23
N VAL A 579 -31.98 3.61 -14.69
CA VAL A 579 -31.30 2.41 -14.17
C VAL A 579 -30.41 1.78 -15.23
N ASN A 580 -29.37 1.01 -14.82
CA ASN A 580 -28.56 0.25 -15.76
C ASN A 580 -29.16 -1.16 -16.03
N GLU A 581 -28.63 -1.87 -17.03
CA GLU A 581 -29.09 -3.22 -17.37
C GLU A 581 -28.87 -4.23 -16.23
N ALA A 582 -27.80 -4.04 -15.43
CA ALA A 582 -27.52 -4.90 -14.28
C ALA A 582 -28.65 -4.83 -13.24
N LEU A 583 -29.23 -3.65 -13.00
CA LEU A 583 -30.39 -3.49 -12.14
C LEU A 583 -31.63 -4.17 -12.75
N VAL A 584 -31.86 -4.02 -14.04
CA VAL A 584 -32.97 -4.70 -14.77
C VAL A 584 -32.89 -6.20 -14.52
N ARG A 585 -31.70 -6.80 -14.74
CA ARG A 585 -31.47 -8.24 -14.52
C ARG A 585 -31.59 -8.63 -13.04
N SER A 586 -31.13 -7.81 -12.12
CA SER A 586 -31.17 -8.10 -10.68
C SER A 586 -32.61 -8.25 -10.17
N PHE A 587 -33.57 -7.50 -10.74
CA PHE A 587 -34.98 -7.58 -10.40
C PHE A 587 -35.79 -8.56 -11.27
N GLY A 588 -35.11 -9.39 -12.11
CA GLY A 588 -35.72 -10.48 -12.85
C GLY A 588 -36.42 -10.09 -14.16
N TYR A 589 -36.22 -8.86 -14.61
CA TYR A 589 -36.72 -8.43 -15.91
C TYR A 589 -35.80 -8.92 -17.04
N ARG A 590 -36.41 -9.30 -18.18
CA ARG A 590 -35.67 -9.83 -19.32
C ARG A 590 -35.21 -8.75 -20.30
N TYR A 591 -36.05 -7.76 -20.51
CA TYR A 591 -35.78 -6.68 -21.47
C TYR A 591 -35.80 -5.32 -20.78
N PRO A 592 -34.92 -4.37 -21.21
CA PRO A 592 -34.83 -3.03 -20.61
C PRO A 592 -36.16 -2.26 -20.58
N ALA A 593 -37.02 -2.42 -21.57
CA ALA A 593 -38.29 -1.72 -21.64
C ALA A 593 -39.30 -2.15 -20.57
N GLU A 594 -39.18 -3.37 -20.04
CA GLU A 594 -40.15 -3.92 -19.08
C GLU A 594 -40.14 -3.21 -17.74
N ILE A 595 -38.98 -2.68 -17.30
CA ILE A 595 -38.86 -2.02 -16.01
C ILE A 595 -39.30 -0.55 -15.99
N VAL A 596 -39.42 0.06 -17.18
CA VAL A 596 -39.84 1.46 -17.33
C VAL A 596 -41.27 1.66 -16.86
N GLY A 597 -41.52 2.66 -16.02
CA GLY A 597 -42.78 2.94 -15.37
C GLY A 597 -43.01 2.21 -14.04
N HIS A 598 -42.17 1.22 -13.70
CA HIS A 598 -42.30 0.57 -12.40
C HIS A 598 -41.76 1.43 -11.27
N ARG A 599 -42.33 1.23 -10.07
CA ARG A 599 -41.99 1.98 -8.87
C ARG A 599 -41.17 1.16 -7.89
N PHE A 600 -40.19 1.80 -7.29
CA PHE A 600 -39.25 1.19 -6.33
C PHE A 600 -39.18 2.04 -5.07
N GLN A 601 -38.95 1.40 -3.93
CA GLN A 601 -38.73 2.02 -2.64
C GLN A 601 -37.27 1.87 -2.27
N SER A 602 -36.59 3.00 -1.99
CA SER A 602 -35.23 3.00 -1.45
C SER A 602 -35.24 3.01 0.07
N SER A 603 -34.20 2.44 0.66
CA SER A 603 -33.96 2.55 2.12
C SER A 603 -33.64 3.98 2.58
N TRP A 604 -33.30 4.89 1.67
CA TRP A 604 -32.94 6.27 1.98
C TRP A 604 -34.09 7.27 1.85
N SER A 605 -35.22 6.86 1.32
CA SER A 605 -36.34 7.77 1.04
C SER A 605 -37.67 7.11 1.36
N ASP A 606 -38.54 7.84 2.04
CA ASP A 606 -39.91 7.41 2.28
C ASP A 606 -40.78 7.51 1.03
N SER A 607 -40.34 8.27 0.05
CA SER A 607 -41.06 8.42 -1.23
C SER A 607 -40.56 7.47 -2.29
N PRO A 608 -41.43 6.78 -3.04
CA PRO A 608 -41.00 5.83 -4.06
C PRO A 608 -40.42 6.53 -5.28
N TYR A 609 -39.48 5.87 -5.93
CA TYR A 609 -38.89 6.26 -7.18
C TYR A 609 -39.61 5.59 -8.35
N THR A 610 -39.77 6.29 -9.50
CA THR A 610 -40.31 5.74 -10.76
C THR A 610 -39.15 5.60 -11.75
N VAL A 611 -38.99 4.42 -12.35
CA VAL A 611 -38.03 4.20 -13.43
C VAL A 611 -38.53 4.85 -14.70
N ILE A 612 -37.77 5.79 -15.26
CA ILE A 612 -38.11 6.50 -16.48
C ILE A 612 -37.26 6.09 -17.68
N GLY A 613 -36.15 5.43 -17.46
CA GLY A 613 -35.29 4.99 -18.54
C GLY A 613 -34.28 3.94 -18.09
N VAL A 614 -33.67 3.28 -19.06
CA VAL A 614 -32.62 2.30 -18.88
C VAL A 614 -31.42 2.67 -19.74
N VAL A 615 -30.26 2.75 -19.11
CA VAL A 615 -28.98 3.02 -19.76
C VAL A 615 -28.16 1.73 -19.89
N GLN A 616 -27.25 1.68 -20.85
CA GLN A 616 -26.31 0.57 -20.99
C GLN A 616 -25.48 0.39 -19.70
N ASP A 617 -25.01 -0.83 -19.46
CA ASP A 617 -24.10 -1.11 -18.37
C ASP A 617 -22.78 -0.36 -18.52
N PHE A 618 -22.26 0.14 -17.40
CA PHE A 618 -20.93 0.75 -17.30
C PHE A 618 -20.38 0.57 -15.88
N HIS A 619 -19.05 0.62 -15.77
CA HIS A 619 -18.39 0.40 -14.48
C HIS A 619 -18.32 1.66 -13.64
N MET A 620 -18.99 1.64 -12.49
CA MET A 620 -18.96 2.74 -11.50
C MET A 620 -17.79 2.64 -10.55
N ARG A 621 -17.23 1.45 -10.36
CA ARG A 621 -16.07 1.23 -9.46
C ARG A 621 -14.82 0.92 -10.25
N MET A 622 -13.68 1.27 -9.66
CA MET A 622 -12.38 0.82 -10.15
C MET A 622 -12.31 -0.70 -10.18
N ILE A 623 -11.89 -1.27 -11.31
CA ILE A 623 -11.80 -2.71 -11.51
C ILE A 623 -10.52 -3.24 -10.87
N LEU A 624 -10.60 -3.56 -9.58
CA LEU A 624 -9.49 -4.16 -8.82
C LEU A 624 -9.64 -5.67 -8.60
N GLY A 625 -10.77 -6.25 -8.93
CA GLY A 625 -10.98 -7.67 -8.65
C GLY A 625 -12.29 -8.30 -9.05
N ASN A 626 -13.37 -7.57 -9.16
CA ASN A 626 -14.67 -8.08 -9.63
C ASN A 626 -15.12 -7.32 -10.85
N ASP A 627 -15.33 -8.02 -11.96
CA ASP A 627 -15.95 -7.50 -13.20
C ASP A 627 -17.47 -7.55 -13.13
N VAL A 628 -18.00 -7.47 -11.95
CA VAL A 628 -19.45 -7.43 -11.79
C VAL A 628 -19.84 -5.96 -11.91
N ILE A 629 -20.56 -5.65 -12.97
CA ILE A 629 -21.23 -4.36 -13.07
C ILE A 629 -22.32 -4.33 -12.01
N ASP A 630 -22.16 -3.42 -11.07
CA ASP A 630 -23.12 -3.27 -9.97
C ASP A 630 -24.47 -2.79 -10.49
N PRO A 631 -25.61 -3.27 -9.95
CA PRO A 631 -26.89 -2.65 -10.14
C PRO A 631 -26.82 -1.18 -9.70
N LEU A 632 -27.24 -0.27 -10.59
CA LEU A 632 -27.12 1.18 -10.40
C LEU A 632 -28.41 1.89 -10.75
N TYR A 633 -28.78 2.89 -9.94
CA TYR A 633 -29.71 3.92 -10.41
C TYR A 633 -29.09 5.31 -10.36
N LEU A 634 -29.42 6.10 -11.38
CA LEU A 634 -29.10 7.52 -11.47
C LEU A 634 -30.34 8.32 -11.14
N TYR A 635 -30.15 9.40 -10.40
CA TYR A 635 -31.20 10.37 -10.06
C TYR A 635 -30.65 11.78 -10.16
N SER A 636 -31.52 12.80 -10.12
CA SER A 636 -31.04 14.17 -10.26
C SER A 636 -31.40 15.00 -9.03
N ASN A 637 -30.35 15.30 -8.23
CA ASN A 637 -30.43 16.20 -7.08
C ASN A 637 -29.24 17.16 -7.10
N ALA A 638 -29.52 18.42 -7.43
CA ALA A 638 -28.51 19.46 -7.58
C ALA A 638 -27.68 19.73 -6.31
N THR A 639 -28.21 19.44 -5.11
CA THR A 639 -27.51 19.66 -3.85
C THR A 639 -26.34 18.69 -3.65
N ASN A 640 -26.35 17.58 -4.40
CA ASN A 640 -25.32 16.56 -4.30
C ASN A 640 -24.19 16.73 -5.31
N PHE A 641 -24.35 17.59 -6.33
CA PHE A 641 -23.34 17.75 -7.38
C PHE A 641 -22.06 18.36 -6.84
N GLN A 642 -20.96 17.62 -7.03
CA GLN A 642 -19.62 18.01 -6.58
C GLN A 642 -18.69 18.31 -7.75
N TYR A 643 -18.97 17.76 -8.91
CA TYR A 643 -18.18 17.93 -10.13
C TYR A 643 -18.98 18.51 -11.26
N VAL A 644 -18.32 19.36 -12.03
CA VAL A 644 -18.76 19.75 -13.39
C VAL A 644 -17.79 19.12 -14.39
N ASN A 645 -18.34 18.35 -15.32
CA ASN A 645 -17.57 17.62 -16.33
C ASN A 645 -17.67 18.38 -17.66
N LEU A 646 -16.55 18.89 -18.15
CA LEU A 646 -16.46 19.64 -19.40
C LEU A 646 -15.93 18.77 -20.53
N GLN A 647 -16.70 18.55 -21.58
CA GLN A 647 -16.20 17.94 -22.80
C GLN A 647 -15.48 19.01 -23.63
N ILE A 648 -14.19 18.81 -23.90
CA ILE A 648 -13.35 19.78 -24.62
C ILE A 648 -13.05 19.26 -26.01
N ALA A 649 -13.35 20.07 -27.05
CA ALA A 649 -13.01 19.81 -28.43
C ALA A 649 -12.19 20.97 -29.00
N THR A 650 -10.91 21.04 -28.61
CA THR A 650 -10.00 22.11 -29.05
C THR A 650 -8.58 21.58 -29.26
N ARG A 651 -7.83 22.22 -30.15
CA ARG A 651 -6.38 22.01 -30.25
C ARG A 651 -5.59 22.85 -29.25
N ASP A 652 -6.17 23.95 -28.76
CA ASP A 652 -5.57 24.84 -27.75
C ASP A 652 -6.13 24.55 -26.37
N ILE A 653 -5.71 23.41 -25.80
CA ILE A 653 -6.11 22.98 -24.44
C ILE A 653 -5.64 24.01 -23.41
N ARG A 654 -4.39 24.51 -23.55
CA ARG A 654 -3.81 25.44 -22.57
C ARG A 654 -4.58 26.77 -22.53
N GLY A 655 -4.92 27.34 -23.66
CA GLY A 655 -5.71 28.57 -23.74
C GLY A 655 -7.13 28.39 -23.23
N THR A 656 -7.76 27.22 -23.49
CA THR A 656 -9.08 26.91 -22.97
C THR A 656 -9.05 26.76 -21.44
N MET A 657 -8.06 26.07 -20.88
CA MET A 657 -7.90 25.96 -19.41
C MET A 657 -7.63 27.30 -18.75
N ALA A 658 -6.87 28.19 -19.39
CA ALA A 658 -6.66 29.56 -18.89
C ALA A 658 -7.99 30.36 -18.80
N ARG A 659 -8.84 30.26 -19.84
CA ARG A 659 -10.19 30.88 -19.84
C ARG A 659 -11.09 30.29 -18.78
N ILE A 660 -11.06 28.97 -18.57
CA ILE A 660 -11.80 28.29 -17.50
C ILE A 660 -11.33 28.84 -16.14
N GLY A 661 -10.01 28.97 -15.92
CA GLY A 661 -9.46 29.52 -14.69
C GLY A 661 -9.82 30.99 -14.46
N GLU A 662 -9.96 31.78 -15.52
CA GLU A 662 -10.44 33.17 -15.43
C GLU A 662 -11.92 33.24 -15.02
N LYS A 663 -12.77 32.45 -15.66
CA LYS A 663 -14.20 32.33 -15.31
C LYS A 663 -14.40 31.81 -13.89
N TRP A 664 -13.56 30.84 -13.46
CA TRP A 664 -13.60 30.29 -12.10
C TRP A 664 -13.38 31.37 -11.03
N ARG A 665 -12.45 32.30 -11.25
CA ARG A 665 -12.24 33.43 -10.31
C ARG A 665 -13.47 34.33 -10.12
N GLY A 666 -14.39 34.33 -11.09
CA GLY A 666 -15.69 34.99 -10.98
C GLY A 666 -16.70 34.18 -10.17
N ILE A 667 -16.55 32.86 -10.10
CA ILE A 667 -17.41 31.94 -9.31
C ILE A 667 -16.89 31.85 -7.88
N ASP A 668 -15.60 31.58 -7.74
CA ASP A 668 -14.92 31.44 -6.46
C ASP A 668 -13.65 32.29 -6.43
N PRO A 669 -13.72 33.50 -5.85
CA PRO A 669 -12.54 34.36 -5.73
C PRO A 669 -11.54 33.93 -4.65
N VAL A 670 -11.94 32.95 -3.80
CA VAL A 670 -11.16 32.53 -2.63
C VAL A 670 -10.31 31.29 -2.95
N HIS A 671 -10.92 30.31 -3.60
CA HIS A 671 -10.25 29.03 -3.83
C HIS A 671 -9.75 28.93 -5.28
N SER A 672 -8.53 28.40 -5.42
CA SER A 672 -7.97 28.10 -6.73
C SER A 672 -8.78 27.01 -7.43
N LEU A 673 -8.86 27.10 -8.76
CA LEU A 673 -9.48 26.05 -9.60
C LEU A 673 -8.81 24.71 -9.35
N LYS A 674 -9.58 23.74 -8.86
CA LYS A 674 -9.19 22.33 -8.78
C LYS A 674 -9.80 21.59 -9.95
N TYR A 675 -8.98 20.98 -10.79
CA TYR A 675 -9.42 20.21 -11.95
C TYR A 675 -8.53 19.03 -12.24
N SER A 676 -9.07 18.03 -12.90
CA SER A 676 -8.32 16.88 -13.43
C SER A 676 -8.85 16.52 -14.82
N PHE A 677 -7.98 16.00 -15.70
CA PHE A 677 -8.46 15.29 -16.88
C PHE A 677 -8.97 13.91 -16.46
N PHE A 678 -10.12 13.51 -16.98
CA PHE A 678 -10.72 12.24 -16.60
C PHE A 678 -9.81 11.05 -16.92
N SER A 679 -9.11 11.09 -18.06
CA SER A 679 -8.08 10.12 -18.41
C SER A 679 -6.93 10.05 -17.40
N ASP A 680 -6.50 11.21 -16.88
CA ASP A 680 -5.43 11.30 -15.89
C ASP A 680 -5.91 10.81 -14.52
N GLU A 681 -7.16 11.08 -14.16
CA GLU A 681 -7.79 10.56 -12.94
C GLU A 681 -7.79 9.04 -12.92
N LEU A 682 -8.26 8.41 -14.00
CA LEU A 682 -8.24 6.95 -14.17
C LEU A 682 -6.79 6.39 -14.13
N ALA A 683 -5.84 7.11 -14.73
CA ALA A 683 -4.43 6.73 -14.68
C ALA A 683 -3.84 6.88 -13.26
N ASN A 684 -4.17 7.98 -12.56
CA ASN A 684 -3.70 8.25 -11.20
C ASN A 684 -4.20 7.22 -10.20
N GLN A 685 -5.45 6.80 -10.31
CA GLN A 685 -6.00 5.71 -9.49
C GLN A 685 -5.22 4.40 -9.68
N SER A 686 -4.64 4.19 -10.85
CA SER A 686 -3.80 3.05 -11.17
C SER A 686 -2.35 3.20 -10.68
N GLN A 687 -1.90 4.38 -10.23
CA GLN A 687 -0.50 4.61 -9.85
C GLN A 687 -0.06 3.77 -8.65
N GLY A 688 -0.94 3.57 -7.67
CA GLY A 688 -0.64 2.68 -6.55
C GLY A 688 -0.33 1.24 -6.98
N LEU A 689 -0.97 0.78 -8.06
CA LEU A 689 -0.70 -0.52 -8.67
C LEU A 689 0.66 -0.53 -9.37
N PHE A 690 1.01 0.56 -10.07
CA PHE A 690 2.35 0.69 -10.68
C PHE A 690 3.46 0.68 -9.64
N ASP A 691 3.25 1.27 -8.47
CA ASP A 691 4.23 1.22 -7.39
C ASP A 691 4.46 -0.22 -6.92
N ILE A 692 3.41 -1.00 -6.76
CA ILE A 692 3.51 -2.44 -6.42
C ILE A 692 4.30 -3.19 -7.49
N VAL A 693 3.98 -2.96 -8.78
CA VAL A 693 4.72 -3.57 -9.90
C VAL A 693 6.19 -3.17 -9.86
N SER A 694 6.48 -1.90 -9.62
CA SER A 694 7.85 -1.36 -9.57
C SER A 694 8.66 -2.01 -8.45
N ILE A 695 8.07 -2.19 -7.27
CA ILE A 695 8.69 -2.90 -6.14
C ILE A 695 8.98 -4.35 -6.50
N LEU A 696 8.02 -5.05 -7.10
CA LEU A 696 8.20 -6.46 -7.50
C LEU A 696 9.23 -6.62 -8.61
N TRP A 697 9.26 -5.71 -9.60
CA TRP A 697 10.30 -5.66 -10.62
C TRP A 697 11.69 -5.45 -10.03
N PHE A 698 11.81 -4.53 -9.08
CA PHE A 698 13.07 -4.28 -8.38
C PHE A 698 13.55 -5.53 -7.63
N ILE A 699 12.65 -6.22 -6.94
CA ILE A 699 12.92 -7.47 -6.23
C ILE A 699 13.37 -8.57 -7.21
N ALA A 700 12.67 -8.72 -8.35
CA ALA A 700 13.04 -9.68 -9.38
C ALA A 700 14.42 -9.37 -9.99
N MET A 701 14.69 -8.10 -10.28
CA MET A 701 15.99 -7.66 -10.79
C MET A 701 17.12 -7.96 -9.79
N LEU A 702 16.90 -7.74 -8.49
CA LEU A 702 17.88 -8.10 -7.45
C LEU A 702 18.10 -9.61 -7.40
N ALA A 703 17.06 -10.42 -7.41
CA ALA A 703 17.17 -11.88 -7.39
C ALA A 703 17.97 -12.40 -8.59
N VAL A 704 17.68 -11.88 -9.79
CA VAL A 704 18.41 -12.21 -11.02
C VAL A 704 19.87 -11.75 -10.95
N THR A 705 20.12 -10.55 -10.48
CA THR A 705 21.48 -10.01 -10.32
C THR A 705 22.30 -10.88 -9.38
N ILE A 706 21.76 -11.26 -8.23
CA ILE A 706 22.41 -12.15 -7.26
C ILE A 706 22.70 -13.51 -7.89
N ALA A 707 21.76 -14.05 -8.69
CA ALA A 707 21.94 -15.31 -9.42
C ALA A 707 23.04 -15.22 -10.46
N CYS A 708 23.05 -14.15 -11.27
CA CYS A 708 24.09 -13.90 -12.27
C CYS A 708 25.48 -13.72 -11.65
N LEU A 709 25.56 -13.00 -10.52
CA LEU A 709 26.81 -12.87 -9.75
C LEU A 709 27.31 -14.23 -9.24
N GLY A 710 26.38 -15.07 -8.79
CA GLY A 710 26.70 -16.45 -8.38
C GLY A 710 27.27 -17.29 -9.54
N MET A 711 26.63 -17.23 -10.71
CA MET A 711 27.11 -17.90 -11.93
C MET A 711 28.47 -17.36 -12.35
N LEU A 712 28.65 -16.04 -12.35
CA LEU A 712 29.91 -15.39 -12.67
C LEU A 712 31.06 -15.93 -11.82
N GLY A 713 30.84 -15.96 -10.49
CA GLY A 713 31.82 -16.46 -9.55
C GLY A 713 32.16 -17.94 -9.76
N MET A 714 31.14 -18.78 -10.00
CA MET A 714 31.33 -20.19 -10.28
C MET A 714 32.00 -20.44 -11.63
N ALA A 715 31.60 -19.69 -12.68
CA ALA A 715 32.22 -19.80 -14.00
C ALA A 715 33.72 -19.43 -13.94
N THR A 716 34.05 -18.33 -13.25
CA THR A 716 35.44 -17.90 -13.02
C THR A 716 36.23 -18.99 -12.32
N TYR A 717 35.68 -19.59 -11.26
CA TYR A 717 36.33 -20.69 -10.55
C TYR A 717 36.50 -21.94 -11.38
N SER A 718 35.46 -22.36 -12.13
CA SER A 718 35.52 -23.56 -12.99
C SER A 718 36.55 -23.41 -14.10
N THR A 719 36.64 -22.22 -14.70
CA THR A 719 37.61 -21.89 -15.74
C THR A 719 39.06 -21.88 -15.21
N GLU A 720 39.28 -21.31 -14.00
CA GLU A 720 40.59 -21.34 -13.36
C GLU A 720 41.05 -22.77 -13.06
N ARG A 721 40.18 -23.64 -12.56
CA ARG A 721 40.48 -25.04 -12.26
C ARG A 721 40.83 -25.87 -13.51
N ARG A 722 40.13 -25.63 -14.62
CA ARG A 722 40.34 -26.37 -15.88
C ARG A 722 41.37 -25.68 -16.82
N ARG A 723 42.10 -24.68 -16.30
CA ARG A 723 43.04 -23.90 -17.11
C ARG A 723 44.10 -24.73 -17.84
N LYS A 724 44.68 -25.73 -17.13
CA LYS A 724 45.64 -26.68 -17.76
C LYS A 724 44.98 -27.55 -18.84
N GLU A 725 43.77 -28.07 -18.56
CA GLU A 725 43.01 -28.88 -19.54
C GLU A 725 42.71 -28.07 -20.81
N VAL A 726 42.23 -26.86 -20.67
CA VAL A 726 41.95 -25.93 -21.79
C VAL A 726 43.22 -25.58 -22.54
N GLY A 727 44.34 -25.35 -21.83
CA GLY A 727 45.64 -25.11 -22.44
C GLY A 727 46.14 -26.29 -23.28
N ILE A 728 46.08 -27.52 -22.77
CA ILE A 728 46.46 -28.75 -23.48
C ILE A 728 45.59 -28.95 -24.72
N ARG A 729 44.25 -28.84 -24.57
CA ARG A 729 43.33 -28.97 -25.71
C ARG A 729 43.58 -27.94 -26.81
N LYS A 730 43.96 -26.71 -26.44
CA LYS A 730 44.27 -25.65 -27.38
C LYS A 730 45.56 -25.92 -28.16
N VAL A 731 46.57 -26.49 -27.48
CA VAL A 731 47.82 -26.94 -28.13
C VAL A 731 47.55 -28.12 -29.10
N LEU A 732 46.57 -28.97 -28.78
CA LEU A 732 46.09 -30.06 -29.61
C LEU A 732 45.13 -29.64 -30.75
N GLY A 733 44.91 -28.32 -30.95
CA GLY A 733 44.12 -27.78 -32.08
C GLY A 733 42.64 -27.53 -31.76
N ALA A 734 42.18 -27.66 -30.49
CA ALA A 734 40.78 -27.39 -30.18
C ALA A 734 40.44 -25.90 -30.35
N ASP A 735 39.34 -25.61 -31.04
CA ASP A 735 38.83 -24.27 -31.26
C ASP A 735 38.34 -23.62 -29.95
N ASN A 736 38.35 -22.27 -29.90
CA ASN A 736 37.93 -21.49 -28.77
C ASN A 736 36.44 -21.73 -28.40
N MET A 737 35.59 -21.95 -29.42
CA MET A 737 34.15 -22.20 -29.22
C MET A 737 33.88 -23.57 -28.59
N SER A 738 34.62 -24.61 -29.04
CA SER A 738 34.57 -25.97 -28.47
C SER A 738 34.96 -25.96 -26.98
N ASN A 739 36.04 -25.25 -26.63
CA ASN A 739 36.47 -25.09 -25.25
C ASN A 739 35.46 -24.28 -24.40
N ALA A 740 34.85 -23.22 -24.95
CA ALA A 740 33.83 -22.45 -24.29
C ALA A 740 32.56 -23.29 -24.04
N LEU A 741 32.12 -24.09 -25.01
CA LEU A 741 30.97 -24.98 -24.89
C LEU A 741 31.20 -26.06 -23.81
N LEU A 742 32.39 -26.67 -23.80
CA LEU A 742 32.78 -27.66 -22.78
C LEU A 742 32.69 -27.07 -21.35
N LEU A 743 33.19 -25.85 -21.17
CA LEU A 743 33.17 -25.16 -19.89
C LEU A 743 31.74 -24.74 -19.50
N SER A 744 30.89 -24.44 -20.48
CA SER A 744 29.48 -24.01 -20.24
C SER A 744 28.52 -25.18 -19.99
N ARG A 745 28.86 -26.41 -20.41
CA ARG A 745 27.96 -27.58 -20.36
C ARG A 745 27.41 -27.84 -18.98
N GLU A 746 28.23 -27.72 -17.93
CA GLU A 746 27.80 -27.97 -16.54
C GLU A 746 26.74 -26.94 -16.10
N PHE A 747 26.90 -25.66 -16.49
CA PHE A 747 25.95 -24.60 -16.19
C PHE A 747 24.63 -24.73 -16.95
N LEU A 748 24.71 -25.16 -18.23
CA LEU A 748 23.53 -25.44 -19.05
C LEU A 748 22.67 -26.56 -18.42
N VAL A 749 23.30 -27.62 -17.94
CA VAL A 749 22.59 -28.72 -17.24
C VAL A 749 21.90 -28.21 -15.97
N ILE A 750 22.60 -27.43 -15.13
CA ILE A 750 22.03 -26.85 -13.92
C ILE A 750 20.81 -25.96 -14.27
N LEU A 751 20.96 -25.13 -15.30
CA LEU A 751 19.93 -24.21 -15.75
C LEU A 751 18.71 -24.97 -16.32
N SER A 752 18.94 -26.03 -17.12
CA SER A 752 17.87 -26.87 -17.66
C SER A 752 17.07 -27.57 -16.54
N ILE A 753 17.75 -28.07 -15.51
CA ILE A 753 17.08 -28.68 -14.34
C ILE A 753 16.27 -27.63 -13.59
N ALA A 754 16.84 -26.42 -13.38
CA ALA A 754 16.16 -25.32 -12.71
C ALA A 754 14.89 -24.89 -13.48
N ILE A 755 14.97 -24.81 -14.81
CA ILE A 755 13.83 -24.49 -15.68
C ILE A 755 12.75 -25.59 -15.58
N GLY A 756 13.18 -26.87 -15.65
CA GLY A 756 12.25 -28.03 -15.55
C GLY A 756 11.47 -28.07 -14.25
N ILE A 757 12.03 -27.55 -13.15
CA ILE A 757 11.37 -27.44 -11.84
C ILE A 757 10.55 -26.15 -11.74
N ALA A 758 11.16 -25.02 -12.10
CA ALA A 758 10.58 -23.70 -11.85
C ALA A 758 9.43 -23.34 -12.80
N ALA A 759 9.48 -23.80 -14.06
CA ALA A 759 8.44 -23.47 -15.02
C ALA A 759 7.07 -24.08 -14.63
N PRO A 760 6.95 -25.39 -14.29
CA PRO A 760 5.69 -25.95 -13.78
C PRO A 760 5.27 -25.33 -12.45
N LEU A 761 6.19 -25.15 -11.51
CA LEU A 761 5.91 -24.56 -10.21
C LEU A 761 5.39 -23.12 -10.35
N SER A 762 6.04 -22.33 -11.22
CA SER A 762 5.61 -20.98 -11.54
C SER A 762 4.20 -20.96 -12.16
N TYR A 763 3.91 -21.90 -13.07
CA TYR A 763 2.59 -22.03 -13.66
C TYR A 763 1.52 -22.29 -12.61
N ILE A 764 1.75 -23.23 -11.69
CA ILE A 764 0.82 -23.58 -10.62
C ILE A 764 0.59 -22.39 -9.68
N LEU A 765 1.67 -21.81 -9.13
CA LEU A 765 1.56 -20.74 -8.13
C LEU A 765 0.90 -19.49 -8.72
N ASN A 766 1.29 -19.11 -9.94
CA ASN A 766 0.74 -17.93 -10.59
C ASN A 766 -0.72 -18.12 -11.02
N THR A 767 -1.11 -19.34 -11.44
CA THR A 767 -2.50 -19.65 -11.73
C THR A 767 -3.38 -19.59 -10.47
N MET A 768 -2.88 -20.07 -9.33
CA MET A 768 -3.61 -19.99 -8.04
C MET A 768 -3.87 -18.53 -7.63
N TRP A 769 -2.86 -17.67 -7.77
CA TRP A 769 -3.01 -16.25 -7.48
C TRP A 769 -3.94 -15.56 -8.49
N LEU A 770 -3.76 -15.81 -9.77
CA LEU A 770 -4.51 -15.18 -10.85
C LEU A 770 -6.01 -15.54 -10.82
N ARG A 771 -6.36 -16.74 -10.32
CA ARG A 771 -7.76 -17.16 -10.13
C ARG A 771 -8.56 -16.31 -9.16
N LYS A 772 -7.89 -15.51 -8.32
CA LYS A 772 -8.56 -14.58 -7.40
C LYS A 772 -9.07 -13.32 -8.11
N PHE A 773 -8.65 -13.10 -9.35
CA PHE A 773 -9.13 -12.00 -10.19
C PHE A 773 -10.13 -12.56 -11.21
N PRO A 774 -11.38 -12.10 -11.23
CA PRO A 774 -12.34 -12.46 -12.27
C PRO A 774 -11.86 -12.02 -13.65
N ASN A 775 -11.43 -10.75 -13.77
CA ASN A 775 -10.77 -10.20 -14.96
C ASN A 775 -9.28 -10.46 -14.91
N ARG A 776 -8.84 -11.43 -15.66
CA ARG A 776 -7.45 -11.85 -15.68
C ARG A 776 -6.91 -12.02 -17.09
N VAL A 777 -5.62 -11.73 -17.21
CA VAL A 777 -4.87 -12.04 -18.43
C VAL A 777 -4.82 -13.55 -18.60
N GLU A 778 -4.90 -14.02 -19.84
CA GLU A 778 -4.61 -15.42 -20.14
C GLU A 778 -3.15 -15.73 -19.80
N PHE A 779 -2.96 -16.56 -18.80
CA PHE A 779 -1.63 -17.04 -18.42
C PHE A 779 -1.27 -18.26 -19.26
N GLY A 780 -0.67 -18.00 -20.40
CA GLY A 780 -0.25 -19.04 -21.33
C GLY A 780 1.23 -19.37 -21.24
N TRP A 781 1.61 -20.45 -21.93
CA TRP A 781 2.99 -20.89 -22.06
C TRP A 781 3.94 -19.83 -22.66
N GLY A 782 3.41 -18.82 -23.39
CA GLY A 782 4.18 -17.70 -23.92
C GLY A 782 4.89 -16.88 -22.84
N THR A 783 4.24 -16.60 -21.71
CA THR A 783 4.85 -15.87 -20.58
C THR A 783 5.95 -16.71 -19.93
N VAL A 784 5.72 -18.02 -19.77
CA VAL A 784 6.73 -18.95 -19.23
C VAL A 784 7.93 -19.04 -20.16
N ALA A 785 7.69 -19.15 -21.46
CA ALA A 785 8.74 -19.20 -22.48
C ALA A 785 9.57 -17.90 -22.51
N LEU A 786 8.93 -16.74 -22.42
CA LEU A 786 9.62 -15.45 -22.36
C LEU A 786 10.51 -15.33 -21.12
N GLY A 787 9.98 -15.68 -19.94
CA GLY A 787 10.77 -15.68 -18.70
C GLY A 787 11.94 -16.65 -18.74
N THR A 788 11.73 -17.84 -19.31
CA THR A 788 12.77 -18.84 -19.52
C THR A 788 13.84 -18.34 -20.50
N LEU A 789 13.44 -17.73 -21.61
CA LEU A 789 14.35 -17.15 -22.58
C LEU A 789 15.21 -16.04 -21.96
N LEU A 790 14.60 -15.16 -21.17
CA LEU A 790 15.34 -14.10 -20.46
C LEU A 790 16.38 -14.69 -19.51
N LEU A 791 16.02 -15.68 -18.70
CA LEU A 791 16.98 -16.34 -17.80
C LEU A 791 18.10 -17.05 -18.57
N LEU A 792 17.79 -17.73 -19.69
CA LEU A 792 18.78 -18.39 -20.56
C LEU A 792 19.75 -17.37 -21.16
N VAL A 793 19.25 -16.27 -21.71
CA VAL A 793 20.07 -15.23 -22.32
C VAL A 793 21.01 -14.60 -21.28
N LEU A 794 20.48 -14.23 -20.09
CA LEU A 794 21.30 -13.69 -19.01
C LEU A 794 22.35 -14.70 -18.51
N GLY A 795 21.97 -15.96 -18.40
CA GLY A 795 22.87 -17.04 -18.02
C GLY A 795 23.98 -17.25 -19.04
N LEU A 796 23.64 -17.29 -20.33
CA LEU A 796 24.59 -17.43 -21.43
C LEU A 796 25.55 -16.23 -21.54
N ILE A 797 25.04 -14.99 -21.38
CA ILE A 797 25.89 -13.80 -21.35
C ILE A 797 26.88 -13.87 -20.19
N THR A 798 26.39 -14.23 -19.01
CA THR A 798 27.20 -14.26 -17.78
C THR A 798 28.29 -15.35 -17.86
N VAL A 799 27.93 -16.59 -18.18
CA VAL A 799 28.85 -17.72 -18.26
C VAL A 799 29.72 -17.59 -19.50
N GLY A 800 29.13 -17.28 -20.67
CA GLY A 800 29.79 -17.14 -21.93
C GLY A 800 30.90 -16.08 -21.92
N SER A 801 30.66 -14.93 -21.27
CA SER A 801 31.68 -13.88 -21.11
C SER A 801 32.95 -14.41 -20.43
N GLN A 802 32.84 -15.26 -19.41
CA GLN A 802 33.99 -15.82 -18.69
C GLN A 802 34.63 -17.00 -19.42
N THR A 803 33.84 -17.87 -20.02
CA THR A 803 34.35 -19.04 -20.76
C THR A 803 35.07 -18.62 -22.03
N ILE A 804 34.55 -17.64 -22.77
CA ILE A 804 35.21 -17.05 -23.95
C ILE A 804 36.51 -16.35 -23.54
N ARG A 805 36.47 -15.55 -22.44
CA ARG A 805 37.68 -14.89 -21.94
C ARG A 805 38.75 -15.89 -21.54
N ALA A 806 38.36 -17.00 -20.91
CA ALA A 806 39.28 -18.06 -20.50
C ALA A 806 39.82 -18.83 -21.72
N SER A 807 39.01 -19.13 -22.73
CA SER A 807 39.41 -19.84 -23.94
C SER A 807 40.35 -19.01 -24.85
N ARG A 808 40.27 -17.65 -24.78
CA ARG A 808 41.13 -16.74 -25.55
C ARG A 808 42.55 -16.55 -24.95
N ARG A 809 42.81 -16.98 -23.70
CA ARG A 809 44.12 -16.82 -23.03
C ARG A 809 45.22 -17.61 -23.74
N ASN A 810 46.49 -17.12 -23.65
CA ASN A 810 47.62 -17.73 -24.27
C ASN A 810 47.91 -19.11 -23.62
N PRO A 811 48.03 -20.22 -24.41
CA PRO A 811 48.37 -21.56 -23.91
C PRO A 811 49.67 -21.61 -23.11
N VAL A 812 50.70 -20.87 -23.52
CA VAL A 812 52.01 -20.80 -22.86
C VAL A 812 51.88 -20.32 -21.39
N GLU A 813 51.07 -19.28 -21.15
CA GLU A 813 50.81 -18.79 -19.79
C GLU A 813 50.00 -19.79 -18.96
N SER A 814 49.20 -20.65 -19.62
CA SER A 814 48.37 -21.65 -18.96
C SER A 814 49.19 -22.90 -18.54
N LEU A 815 50.34 -23.16 -19.19
CA LEU A 815 51.20 -24.29 -18.92
C LEU A 815 52.40 -23.95 -18.00
N LYS A 816 52.82 -22.64 -17.95
CA LYS A 816 53.97 -22.17 -17.12
C LYS A 816 53.68 -22.00 -15.63
N MET A 817 52.44 -22.17 -15.18
CA MET A 817 52.12 -22.03 -13.73
C MET A 817 52.35 -23.38 -13.01
N GLU A 818 53.52 -23.54 -12.37
CA GLU A 818 53.78 -24.55 -11.37
C GLU A 818 53.18 -24.14 -9.99
#